data_2857ea00ed55b477bd716cbe5c89ea9d
#
_entry.id   2857ea00ed55b477bd716cbe5c89ea9d
#
_cell.length_a   1.000
_cell.length_b   1.000
_cell.length_c   1.000
_cell.angle_alpha   90.00
_cell.angle_beta   90.00
_cell.angle_gamma   90.00
#
_symmetry.space_group_name_H-M   'P 1'
#
loop_
_entity.id
_entity.type
_entity.pdbx_description
1 polymer ?
#
loop_
_entity_poly.entity_id
_entity_poly.type
_entity_poly.pdbx_seq_one_letter_code
_entity_poly.pdbx_strand_id
1 'polypeptide(L)'
;MTIRTLDHAAASSLAEASELACTSGKTTALVAGGTDLLGTLKDGVHPRYPDLLIDLKPIPDLTGIAVGEDGLVAGALATLAEVAADPRISETWPLLAQAAGTVASPQIRNMATVAGNLCQEPRCWYYRTPENAFHCFRKGGDRCGAILGDNRYHSVFGAVRSGLPGCAQHCPAGVAIPLYLAQLRAGEIEAAVRLILERNPMPAVTGRVCPHDCQSGCGRLGYDEPVAVQAVERTLGDHALAAADRFLQAPERESGRRIAVVGAGPAGLSAAYYLRRAGHAVTVYDREPEPGGMLRYSIPAYRLPKDVLARQIDAYRWMGVTFVPQSELGAELSLRQLRADYDSVFLATGGWQQQRLGLENEGLLGSGLDLLKDVAAGKRELPGERVLVIGGGSVAVDVAITARRLGAHKVTMACLEARHVMPAVPDDIEQALDEGIELLPSWGPLSVLVEDGKLAGMELVRCTSVFDQDGRFKPSFDPATSMTFAADAVLVAIGQEPDLSWVADELPTTRGLLVADPDDQATSVPGVYAGGDLVSGAATVAAAIAAGRRAALAIDAALGGDLALGESSDASATREMNAAAFPPGRAAHAEMGALSERSIDGEDVADLDLNSVQAEAQRCLDCGCVAVNASDLAPALLVLDARIRTTARTLPVAELFAVGTGTTTVLEPGEIVTAVEIPAPPAGSLQAYRKSRVRNSIDFPVVGVATMFTLDGGVFTSARVALGAAAPTPLRATAVEEYLLGRKPSEEVAEVAASLAVACAQPLAGNAFKLQIVRAFVKEAILAVAEPA
;
A
#
# COMPACT_ATOMS: atom_id res chain seq x y z
N MET A 1 20.27 16.91 -21.70
CA MET A 1 20.21 15.44 -21.81
C MET A 1 19.78 15.06 -23.23
N THR A 2 20.24 13.97 -23.76
CA THR A 2 19.93 13.50 -25.13
C THR A 2 18.89 12.38 -25.02
N ILE A 3 18.00 12.29 -26.04
CA ILE A 3 17.10 11.15 -26.18
C ILE A 3 17.95 9.89 -26.39
N ARG A 4 17.64 8.81 -25.65
CA ARG A 4 18.32 7.50 -25.82
C ARG A 4 17.95 6.91 -27.19
N THR A 5 18.76 6.00 -27.67
CA THR A 5 18.46 5.26 -28.90
C THR A 5 17.18 4.46 -28.71
N LEU A 6 16.28 4.56 -29.67
CA LEU A 6 15.01 3.83 -29.74
C LEU A 6 14.66 3.55 -31.20
N ASP A 7 13.81 2.56 -31.43
CA ASP A 7 13.27 2.28 -32.78
C ASP A 7 12.17 3.32 -33.08
N HIS A 8 11.96 3.61 -34.37
CA HIS A 8 10.92 4.50 -34.87
C HIS A 8 10.14 3.84 -36.00
N ALA A 9 8.82 3.85 -35.89
CA ALA A 9 7.91 3.40 -36.93
C ALA A 9 6.91 4.50 -37.27
N ALA A 10 6.72 4.74 -38.59
CA ALA A 10 5.70 5.65 -39.08
C ALA A 10 4.49 4.82 -39.52
N ALA A 11 3.42 4.79 -38.72
CA ALA A 11 2.23 4.02 -39.04
C ALA A 11 1.43 4.67 -40.18
N SER A 12 1.00 3.86 -41.13
CA SER A 12 0.21 4.30 -42.27
C SER A 12 -1.30 4.18 -42.04
N SER A 13 -1.73 3.45 -41.00
CA SER A 13 -3.12 3.24 -40.65
C SER A 13 -3.28 3.09 -39.11
N LEU A 14 -4.52 3.28 -38.62
CA LEU A 14 -4.88 3.05 -37.24
C LEU A 14 -4.69 1.59 -36.80
N ALA A 15 -4.99 0.64 -37.70
CA ALA A 15 -4.82 -0.79 -37.44
C ALA A 15 -3.33 -1.12 -37.21
N GLU A 16 -2.44 -0.63 -38.09
CA GLU A 16 -0.99 -0.80 -37.94
C GLU A 16 -0.46 -0.14 -36.66
N ALA A 17 -0.93 1.08 -36.35
CA ALA A 17 -0.53 1.78 -35.11
C ALA A 17 -0.94 1.01 -33.85
N SER A 18 -2.17 0.47 -33.80
CA SER A 18 -2.66 -0.35 -32.70
C SER A 18 -1.90 -1.67 -32.56
N GLU A 19 -1.60 -2.35 -33.67
CA GLU A 19 -0.81 -3.59 -33.69
C GLU A 19 0.61 -3.35 -33.16
N LEU A 20 1.28 -2.31 -33.64
CA LEU A 20 2.61 -1.93 -33.17
C LEU A 20 2.61 -1.56 -31.69
N ALA A 21 1.55 -0.89 -31.21
CA ALA A 21 1.42 -0.50 -29.81
C ALA A 21 1.25 -1.72 -28.87
N CYS A 22 0.72 -2.83 -29.38
CA CYS A 22 0.54 -4.08 -28.64
C CYS A 22 1.68 -5.09 -28.86
N THR A 23 2.78 -4.71 -29.52
CA THR A 23 3.89 -5.64 -29.81
C THR A 23 4.46 -6.25 -28.53
N SER A 24 4.39 -7.57 -28.41
CA SER A 24 4.84 -8.31 -27.24
C SER A 24 6.34 -8.10 -26.95
N GLY A 25 6.67 -7.87 -25.70
CA GLY A 25 8.04 -7.72 -25.20
C GLY A 25 8.68 -6.35 -25.46
N LYS A 26 7.99 -5.39 -26.10
CA LYS A 26 8.49 -4.02 -26.28
C LYS A 26 7.66 -3.01 -25.51
N THR A 27 8.32 -2.04 -24.90
CA THR A 27 7.66 -0.84 -24.36
C THR A 27 7.48 0.15 -25.52
N THR A 28 6.26 0.59 -25.80
CA THR A 28 5.92 1.44 -26.94
C THR A 28 5.42 2.81 -26.47
N ALA A 29 5.58 3.85 -27.32
CA ALA A 29 4.99 5.17 -27.10
C ALA A 29 4.46 5.75 -28.42
N LEU A 30 3.25 6.34 -28.39
CA LEU A 30 2.63 7.00 -29.52
C LEU A 30 3.09 8.45 -29.59
N VAL A 31 3.51 8.93 -30.76
CA VAL A 31 3.84 10.33 -30.97
C VAL A 31 2.88 10.99 -31.96
N ALA A 32 2.21 12.04 -31.48
CA ALA A 32 1.42 12.99 -32.28
C ALA A 32 2.24 14.27 -32.50
N GLY A 33 1.92 15.37 -31.81
CA GLY A 33 2.69 16.61 -31.86
C GLY A 33 4.04 16.56 -31.15
N GLY A 34 4.25 15.60 -30.27
CA GLY A 34 5.51 15.38 -29.54
C GLY A 34 5.86 16.40 -28.47
N THR A 35 5.08 17.45 -28.29
CA THR A 35 5.42 18.60 -27.42
C THR A 35 5.48 18.29 -25.93
N ASP A 36 4.87 17.20 -25.48
CA ASP A 36 5.01 16.66 -24.13
C ASP A 36 5.93 15.43 -24.11
N LEU A 37 5.67 14.43 -24.94
CA LEU A 37 6.39 13.16 -24.96
C LEU A 37 7.91 13.33 -25.16
N LEU A 38 8.34 14.16 -26.12
CA LEU A 38 9.77 14.37 -26.35
C LEU A 38 10.47 15.03 -25.16
N GLY A 39 9.74 15.86 -24.39
CA GLY A 39 10.23 16.42 -23.13
C GLY A 39 10.42 15.33 -22.06
N THR A 40 9.43 14.46 -21.88
CA THR A 40 9.52 13.35 -20.90
C THR A 40 10.62 12.35 -21.24
N LEU A 41 10.80 12.04 -22.53
CA LEU A 41 11.89 11.18 -23.00
C LEU A 41 13.27 11.81 -22.77
N LYS A 42 13.43 13.09 -23.11
CA LYS A 42 14.69 13.83 -22.92
C LYS A 42 15.08 13.93 -21.45
N ASP A 43 14.10 14.11 -20.58
CA ASP A 43 14.32 14.29 -19.14
C ASP A 43 14.35 12.95 -18.38
N GLY A 44 14.13 11.81 -19.07
CA GLY A 44 14.15 10.49 -18.44
C GLY A 44 13.09 10.31 -17.37
N VAL A 45 11.89 10.89 -17.56
CA VAL A 45 10.82 10.92 -16.56
C VAL A 45 10.34 9.52 -16.21
N HIS A 46 10.22 8.62 -17.19
CA HIS A 46 9.71 7.28 -16.97
C HIS A 46 10.80 6.30 -16.52
N PRO A 47 10.53 5.42 -15.55
CA PRO A 47 11.46 4.36 -15.15
C PRO A 47 11.77 3.39 -16.29
N ARG A 48 10.79 3.14 -17.16
CA ARG A 48 10.94 2.35 -18.40
C ARG A 48 10.95 3.29 -19.60
N TYR A 49 12.03 3.26 -20.36
CA TYR A 49 12.17 4.02 -21.59
C TYR A 49 11.54 3.22 -22.75
N PRO A 50 10.80 3.85 -23.69
CA PRO A 50 10.21 3.11 -24.79
C PRO A 50 11.29 2.54 -25.72
N ASP A 51 11.07 1.31 -26.16
CA ASP A 51 11.89 0.64 -27.17
C ASP A 51 11.50 1.11 -28.59
N LEU A 52 10.20 1.43 -28.77
CA LEU A 52 9.63 1.82 -30.06
C LEU A 52 8.76 3.07 -29.94
N LEU A 53 9.05 4.07 -30.78
CA LEU A 53 8.23 5.25 -30.97
C LEU A 53 7.38 5.11 -32.24
N ILE A 54 6.05 5.21 -32.10
CA ILE A 54 5.10 5.05 -33.20
C ILE A 54 4.58 6.42 -33.60
N ASP A 55 4.91 6.88 -34.80
CA ASP A 55 4.45 8.17 -35.33
C ASP A 55 3.07 8.02 -35.98
N LEU A 56 2.12 8.80 -35.50
CA LEU A 56 0.74 8.82 -35.97
C LEU A 56 0.48 9.86 -37.09
N LYS A 57 1.45 10.75 -37.37
CA LYS A 57 1.26 11.86 -38.31
C LYS A 57 1.00 11.43 -39.77
N PRO A 58 1.50 10.28 -40.25
CA PRO A 58 1.17 9.83 -41.59
C PRO A 58 -0.26 9.33 -41.80
N ILE A 59 -1.01 9.12 -40.72
CA ILE A 59 -2.40 8.62 -40.79
C ILE A 59 -3.35 9.78 -41.16
N PRO A 60 -3.94 9.77 -42.39
CA PRO A 60 -4.64 10.95 -42.96
C PRO A 60 -5.94 11.28 -42.19
N ASP A 61 -6.66 10.26 -41.70
CA ASP A 61 -7.97 10.41 -41.11
C ASP A 61 -7.94 10.98 -39.68
N LEU A 62 -6.77 11.25 -39.13
CA LEU A 62 -6.58 11.83 -37.80
C LEU A 62 -6.49 13.36 -37.81
N THR A 63 -6.38 13.99 -38.97
CA THR A 63 -6.25 15.45 -39.13
C THR A 63 -7.59 16.09 -39.51
N GLY A 64 -7.63 17.42 -39.40
CA GLY A 64 -8.74 18.23 -39.88
C GLY A 64 -9.84 18.51 -38.86
N ILE A 65 -10.69 19.45 -39.23
CA ILE A 65 -11.79 19.96 -38.42
C ILE A 65 -13.04 20.03 -39.31
N ALA A 66 -14.06 19.22 -38.99
CA ALA A 66 -15.34 19.21 -39.65
C ALA A 66 -16.39 19.89 -38.77
N VAL A 67 -17.11 20.86 -39.31
CA VAL A 67 -18.21 21.58 -38.64
C VAL A 67 -19.50 21.30 -39.40
N GLY A 68 -20.49 20.76 -38.73
CA GLY A 68 -21.83 20.45 -39.23
C GLY A 68 -22.95 21.06 -38.38
N GLU A 69 -24.20 20.81 -38.76
CA GLU A 69 -25.37 21.27 -37.98
C GLU A 69 -25.46 20.64 -36.59
N ASP A 70 -25.02 19.38 -36.46
CA ASP A 70 -25.04 18.63 -35.18
C ASP A 70 -23.88 18.96 -34.26
N GLY A 71 -22.85 19.60 -34.75
CA GLY A 71 -21.68 19.92 -33.95
C GLY A 71 -20.36 20.00 -34.73
N LEU A 72 -19.27 19.84 -33.98
CA LEU A 72 -17.88 19.91 -34.41
C LEU A 72 -17.19 18.54 -34.19
N VAL A 73 -16.45 18.06 -35.17
CA VAL A 73 -15.53 16.92 -35.05
C VAL A 73 -14.11 17.41 -35.34
N ALA A 74 -13.27 17.37 -34.29
CA ALA A 74 -11.83 17.66 -34.43
C ALA A 74 -11.06 16.33 -34.44
N GLY A 75 -10.30 16.08 -35.50
CA GLY A 75 -9.39 14.93 -35.58
C GLY A 75 -8.34 14.97 -34.45
N ALA A 76 -7.90 13.82 -34.01
CA ALA A 76 -6.95 13.67 -32.91
C ALA A 76 -5.65 14.48 -33.13
N LEU A 77 -5.20 14.60 -34.36
CA LEU A 77 -3.99 15.32 -34.78
C LEU A 77 -4.29 16.77 -35.22
N ALA A 78 -5.55 17.26 -35.19
CA ALA A 78 -5.83 18.68 -35.37
C ALA A 78 -5.00 19.50 -34.38
N THR A 79 -4.31 20.53 -34.85
CA THR A 79 -3.43 21.32 -33.99
C THR A 79 -4.22 22.33 -33.15
N LEU A 80 -3.67 22.70 -32.02
CA LEU A 80 -4.27 23.74 -31.18
C LEU A 80 -4.30 25.10 -31.87
N ALA A 81 -3.36 25.35 -32.79
CA ALA A 81 -3.35 26.56 -33.60
C ALA A 81 -4.53 26.58 -34.58
N GLU A 82 -4.84 25.45 -35.25
CA GLU A 82 -6.01 25.33 -36.14
C GLU A 82 -7.31 25.55 -35.37
N VAL A 83 -7.48 24.90 -34.22
CA VAL A 83 -8.67 25.07 -33.35
C VAL A 83 -8.85 26.52 -32.90
N ALA A 84 -7.75 27.19 -32.49
CA ALA A 84 -7.79 28.58 -32.01
C ALA A 84 -8.04 29.61 -33.11
N ALA A 85 -7.65 29.31 -34.36
CA ALA A 85 -7.72 30.23 -35.49
C ALA A 85 -8.93 30.00 -36.40
N ASP A 86 -9.68 28.92 -36.25
CA ASP A 86 -10.84 28.63 -37.10
C ASP A 86 -12.01 29.60 -36.78
N PRO A 87 -12.47 30.42 -37.75
CA PRO A 87 -13.55 31.35 -37.51
C PRO A 87 -14.87 30.68 -37.09
N ARG A 88 -15.16 29.49 -37.65
CA ARG A 88 -16.38 28.74 -37.34
C ARG A 88 -16.39 28.29 -35.86
N ILE A 89 -15.22 27.94 -35.32
CA ILE A 89 -15.07 27.58 -33.91
C ILE A 89 -15.18 28.84 -33.05
N SER A 90 -14.55 29.93 -33.46
CA SER A 90 -14.58 31.18 -32.68
C SER A 90 -15.98 31.79 -32.59
N GLU A 91 -16.82 31.56 -33.61
CA GLU A 91 -18.24 32.03 -33.65
C GLU A 91 -19.18 31.14 -32.83
N THR A 92 -19.06 29.81 -32.94
CA THR A 92 -20.01 28.88 -32.35
C THR A 92 -19.55 28.30 -31.02
N TRP A 93 -18.23 28.03 -30.86
CA TRP A 93 -17.61 27.52 -29.64
C TRP A 93 -16.49 28.43 -29.12
N PRO A 94 -16.75 29.72 -28.84
CA PRO A 94 -15.70 30.68 -28.44
C PRO A 94 -14.90 30.23 -27.22
N LEU A 95 -15.53 29.51 -26.29
CA LEU A 95 -14.88 28.88 -25.14
C LEU A 95 -13.73 27.94 -25.57
N LEU A 96 -13.94 27.10 -26.60
CA LEU A 96 -12.93 26.17 -27.11
C LEU A 96 -11.77 26.93 -27.79
N ALA A 97 -12.07 27.89 -28.64
CA ALA A 97 -11.07 28.73 -29.29
C ALA A 97 -10.20 29.49 -28.25
N GLN A 98 -10.83 30.06 -27.23
CA GLN A 98 -10.13 30.74 -26.12
C GLN A 98 -9.21 29.78 -25.36
N ALA A 99 -9.72 28.59 -24.99
CA ALA A 99 -8.93 27.58 -24.28
C ALA A 99 -7.71 27.17 -25.11
N ALA A 100 -7.91 26.80 -26.38
CA ALA A 100 -6.82 26.41 -27.29
C ALA A 100 -5.80 27.55 -27.47
N GLY A 101 -6.26 28.78 -27.63
CA GLY A 101 -5.43 29.98 -27.82
C GLY A 101 -4.54 30.35 -26.63
N THR A 102 -4.92 29.92 -25.40
CA THR A 102 -4.15 30.19 -24.18
C THR A 102 -3.08 29.15 -23.87
N VAL A 103 -3.03 28.02 -24.62
CA VAL A 103 -2.04 26.96 -24.41
C VAL A 103 -0.65 27.45 -24.81
N ALA A 104 0.32 27.31 -23.91
CA ALA A 104 1.76 27.50 -24.17
C ALA A 104 2.12 28.73 -25.05
N SER A 105 2.96 28.54 -26.09
CA SER A 105 3.33 29.57 -27.08
C SER A 105 2.74 29.24 -28.47
N PRO A 106 2.69 30.21 -29.39
CA PRO A 106 2.26 29.95 -30.76
C PRO A 106 3.02 28.80 -31.43
N GLN A 107 4.35 28.71 -31.22
CA GLN A 107 5.18 27.64 -31.80
C GLN A 107 4.78 26.26 -31.28
N ILE A 108 4.47 26.16 -29.97
CA ILE A 108 4.01 24.90 -29.39
C ILE A 108 2.63 24.56 -29.93
N ARG A 109 1.69 25.50 -30.02
CA ARG A 109 0.34 25.27 -30.54
C ARG A 109 0.33 24.79 -32.00
N ASN A 110 1.30 25.22 -32.82
CA ASN A 110 1.46 24.75 -34.22
C ASN A 110 1.83 23.26 -34.32
N MET A 111 2.30 22.66 -33.24
CA MET A 111 2.70 21.24 -33.18
C MET A 111 1.82 20.42 -32.23
N ALA A 112 1.38 21.02 -31.13
CA ALA A 112 0.54 20.35 -30.14
C ALA A 112 -0.84 20.07 -30.71
N THR A 113 -1.30 18.82 -30.54
CA THR A 113 -2.56 18.32 -31.06
C THR A 113 -3.65 18.25 -29.98
N VAL A 114 -4.91 18.19 -30.41
CA VAL A 114 -6.06 18.11 -29.50
C VAL A 114 -5.94 16.87 -28.59
N ALA A 115 -5.77 15.68 -29.18
CA ALA A 115 -5.61 14.46 -28.38
C ALA A 115 -4.34 14.49 -27.51
N GLY A 116 -3.20 14.99 -28.03
CA GLY A 116 -1.98 15.12 -27.26
C GLY A 116 -2.10 16.06 -26.07
N ASN A 117 -2.94 17.10 -26.15
CA ASN A 117 -3.23 17.98 -25.02
C ASN A 117 -4.07 17.28 -23.95
N LEU A 118 -5.01 16.44 -24.32
CA LEU A 118 -5.85 15.67 -23.40
C LEU A 118 -5.06 14.57 -22.69
N CYS A 119 -4.20 13.87 -23.42
CA CYS A 119 -3.40 12.74 -22.93
C CYS A 119 -2.07 13.18 -22.29
N GLN A 120 -1.80 14.47 -22.12
CA GLN A 120 -0.54 14.95 -21.55
C GLN A 120 -0.36 14.51 -20.10
N GLU A 121 0.90 14.36 -19.71
CA GLU A 121 1.27 13.97 -18.36
C GLU A 121 1.23 15.14 -17.36
N PRO A 122 1.07 14.85 -16.05
CA PRO A 122 1.03 15.88 -15.02
C PRO A 122 2.34 16.69 -14.97
N ARG A 123 2.21 17.95 -14.54
CA ARG A 123 3.34 18.89 -14.41
C ARG A 123 3.94 18.92 -13.01
N CYS A 124 3.70 17.90 -12.22
CA CYS A 124 4.25 17.74 -10.89
C CYS A 124 5.77 17.57 -10.93
N TRP A 125 6.50 18.32 -10.12
CA TRP A 125 7.97 18.27 -10.00
C TRP A 125 8.46 16.89 -9.61
N TYR A 126 7.82 16.27 -8.61
CA TYR A 126 8.16 14.96 -8.06
C TYR A 126 7.95 13.83 -9.07
N TYR A 127 6.91 13.96 -9.90
CA TYR A 127 6.66 13.04 -10.99
C TYR A 127 7.70 13.20 -12.11
N ARG A 128 8.04 14.44 -12.48
CA ARG A 128 8.94 14.71 -13.61
C ARG A 128 10.42 14.57 -13.29
N THR A 129 10.80 14.33 -12.05
CA THR A 129 12.18 13.99 -11.69
C THR A 129 12.55 12.62 -12.25
N PRO A 130 13.75 12.44 -12.84
CA PRO A 130 14.20 11.15 -13.38
C PRO A 130 14.13 9.99 -12.37
N GLU A 131 14.04 8.77 -12.85
CA GLU A 131 14.25 7.51 -12.12
C GLU A 131 13.36 7.26 -10.90
N ASN A 132 12.31 7.98 -10.68
CA ASN A 132 11.47 7.85 -9.47
C ASN A 132 12.19 8.17 -8.13
N ALA A 133 13.12 9.15 -8.14
CA ALA A 133 13.89 9.54 -6.96
C ALA A 133 13.02 9.96 -5.74
N PHE A 134 11.75 10.27 -5.93
CA PHE A 134 10.79 10.63 -4.89
C PHE A 134 9.77 9.53 -4.59
N HIS A 135 9.99 8.30 -5.06
CA HIS A 135 9.06 7.18 -4.85
C HIS A 135 7.60 7.51 -5.20
N CYS A 136 7.40 8.25 -6.31
CA CYS A 136 6.10 8.76 -6.72
C CYS A 136 5.12 7.62 -7.06
N PHE A 137 3.90 7.66 -6.52
CA PHE A 137 2.81 6.72 -6.79
C PHE A 137 2.60 6.48 -8.29
N ARG A 138 2.55 7.55 -9.10
CA ARG A 138 2.32 7.42 -10.55
C ARG A 138 3.47 6.76 -11.31
N LYS A 139 4.57 6.49 -10.63
CA LYS A 139 5.73 5.74 -11.14
C LYS A 139 5.90 4.38 -10.46
N GLY A 140 4.88 3.88 -9.78
CA GLY A 140 4.93 2.63 -9.03
C GLY A 140 5.65 2.74 -7.68
N GLY A 141 5.83 3.94 -7.16
CA GLY A 141 6.32 4.17 -5.80
C GLY A 141 5.22 4.16 -4.75
N ASP A 142 5.56 4.53 -3.55
CA ASP A 142 4.78 4.33 -2.33
C ASP A 142 4.35 5.63 -1.61
N ARG A 143 4.71 6.81 -2.17
CA ARG A 143 4.45 8.11 -1.51
C ARG A 143 4.21 9.26 -2.49
N CYS A 144 3.76 10.39 -1.95
CA CYS A 144 3.62 11.65 -2.68
C CYS A 144 4.43 12.75 -2.02
N GLY A 145 5.54 13.16 -2.63
CA GLY A 145 6.40 14.22 -2.10
C GLY A 145 5.73 15.61 -2.07
N ALA A 146 4.66 15.83 -2.83
CA ALA A 146 3.97 17.12 -2.87
C ALA A 146 3.13 17.41 -1.61
N ILE A 147 2.65 16.40 -0.90
CA ILE A 147 1.73 16.60 0.26
C ILE A 147 2.40 17.47 1.33
N LEU A 148 3.63 17.16 1.68
CA LEU A 148 4.44 17.87 2.69
C LEU A 148 5.51 18.79 2.09
N GLY A 149 5.69 18.76 0.76
CA GLY A 149 6.69 19.56 0.05
C GLY A 149 6.09 20.75 -0.71
N ASP A 150 6.69 21.11 -1.87
CA ASP A 150 6.15 22.16 -2.73
C ASP A 150 4.88 21.69 -3.44
N ASN A 151 3.76 22.22 -3.00
CA ASN A 151 2.43 21.85 -3.52
C ASN A 151 1.64 23.02 -4.13
N ARG A 152 2.29 24.17 -4.38
CA ARG A 152 1.65 25.41 -4.89
C ARG A 152 0.76 25.20 -6.11
N TYR A 153 1.12 24.28 -6.99
CA TYR A 153 0.39 24.04 -8.25
C TYR A 153 -0.38 22.71 -8.26
N HIS A 154 -0.57 22.11 -7.09
CA HIS A 154 -1.26 20.83 -6.93
C HIS A 154 -2.75 21.00 -6.62
N SER A 155 -3.44 19.88 -6.49
CA SER A 155 -4.88 19.81 -6.22
C SER A 155 -5.27 20.55 -4.93
N VAL A 156 -6.41 21.26 -4.99
CA VAL A 156 -7.12 21.79 -3.82
C VAL A 156 -8.43 21.02 -3.55
N PHE A 157 -8.69 19.94 -4.31
CA PHE A 157 -9.86 19.07 -4.16
C PHE A 157 -9.41 17.60 -3.91
N GLY A 158 -8.61 17.42 -2.87
CA GLY A 158 -8.18 16.12 -2.43
C GLY A 158 -7.13 15.43 -3.31
N ALA A 159 -6.97 14.13 -3.09
CA ALA A 159 -6.00 13.25 -3.74
C ALA A 159 -6.70 12.03 -4.33
N VAL A 160 -6.07 11.39 -5.31
CA VAL A 160 -6.52 10.09 -5.86
C VAL A 160 -5.46 9.04 -5.59
N ARG A 161 -5.85 7.87 -5.13
CA ARG A 161 -4.94 6.72 -5.00
C ARG A 161 -4.69 6.10 -6.37
N SER A 162 -3.44 6.12 -6.79
CA SER A 162 -2.96 5.44 -8.01
C SER A 162 -2.23 4.14 -7.72
N GLY A 163 -2.28 3.68 -6.47
CA GLY A 163 -1.63 2.47 -5.95
C GLY A 163 -1.76 2.41 -4.43
N LEU A 164 -1.25 1.34 -3.82
CA LEU A 164 -1.23 1.21 -2.37
C LEU A 164 -0.25 2.23 -1.76
N PRO A 165 -0.61 2.94 -0.69
CA PRO A 165 0.33 3.78 0.05
C PRO A 165 1.38 2.92 0.75
N GLY A 166 2.56 3.50 1.04
CA GLY A 166 3.71 2.78 1.57
C GLY A 166 3.42 1.96 2.81
N CYS A 167 2.60 2.47 3.73
CA CYS A 167 2.19 1.70 4.91
C CYS A 167 1.42 0.42 4.54
N ALA A 168 0.56 0.44 3.52
CA ALA A 168 -0.16 -0.74 3.07
C ALA A 168 0.70 -1.66 2.19
N GLN A 169 1.66 -1.11 1.41
CA GLN A 169 2.62 -1.90 0.63
C GLN A 169 3.58 -2.69 1.52
N HIS A 170 4.04 -2.10 2.63
CA HIS A 170 4.96 -2.73 3.56
C HIS A 170 4.24 -3.64 4.58
N CYS A 171 2.91 -3.64 4.63
CA CYS A 171 2.16 -4.56 5.48
C CYS A 171 2.05 -5.94 4.82
N PRO A 172 2.69 -7.01 5.34
CA PRO A 172 2.59 -8.34 4.74
C PRO A 172 1.15 -8.88 4.72
N ALA A 173 0.33 -8.49 5.71
CA ALA A 173 -1.09 -8.83 5.76
C ALA A 173 -1.95 -7.98 4.81
N GLY A 174 -1.42 -6.91 4.21
CA GLY A 174 -2.15 -6.04 3.28
C GLY A 174 -3.32 -5.31 3.93
N VAL A 175 -3.18 -4.91 5.18
CA VAL A 175 -4.20 -4.16 5.92
C VAL A 175 -4.42 -2.79 5.27
N ALA A 176 -5.68 -2.40 5.13
CA ALA A 176 -6.06 -1.12 4.54
C ALA A 176 -5.88 0.05 5.54
N ILE A 177 -4.62 0.26 5.96
CA ILE A 177 -4.26 1.17 7.06
C ILE A 177 -4.87 2.57 6.92
N PRO A 178 -4.77 3.29 5.80
CA PRO A 178 -5.38 4.61 5.69
C PRO A 178 -6.91 4.60 5.79
N LEU A 179 -7.57 3.48 5.40
CA LEU A 179 -9.02 3.41 5.45
C LEU A 179 -9.52 3.29 6.89
N TYR A 180 -8.96 2.40 7.68
CA TYR A 180 -9.39 2.29 9.08
C TYR A 180 -8.98 3.53 9.90
N LEU A 181 -7.84 4.17 9.59
CA LEU A 181 -7.46 5.44 10.23
C LEU A 181 -8.43 6.57 9.85
N ALA A 182 -8.98 6.59 8.63
CA ALA A 182 -9.99 7.55 8.23
C ALA A 182 -11.30 7.34 9.00
N GLN A 183 -11.75 6.10 9.20
CA GLN A 183 -12.94 5.79 10.02
C GLN A 183 -12.71 6.17 11.49
N LEU A 184 -11.54 5.82 12.03
CA LEU A 184 -11.19 6.18 13.42
C LEU A 184 -11.18 7.70 13.63
N ARG A 185 -10.65 8.45 12.65
CA ARG A 185 -10.66 9.93 12.62
C ARG A 185 -12.08 10.51 12.62
N ALA A 186 -13.01 9.84 11.92
CA ALA A 186 -14.42 10.21 11.88
C ALA A 186 -15.19 9.81 13.17
N GLY A 187 -14.57 9.07 14.09
CA GLY A 187 -15.21 8.54 15.29
C GLY A 187 -15.92 7.20 15.09
N GLU A 188 -15.82 6.62 13.88
CA GLU A 188 -16.46 5.37 13.49
C GLU A 188 -15.61 4.16 13.89
N ILE A 189 -15.48 3.91 15.19
CA ILE A 189 -14.58 2.89 15.76
C ILE A 189 -14.93 1.49 15.26
N GLU A 190 -16.22 1.15 15.20
CA GLU A 190 -16.65 -0.18 14.74
C GLU A 190 -16.31 -0.43 13.28
N ALA A 191 -16.47 0.59 12.43
CA ALA A 191 -16.09 0.50 11.02
C ALA A 191 -14.57 0.34 10.87
N ALA A 192 -13.78 1.04 11.68
CA ALA A 192 -12.33 0.88 11.70
C ALA A 192 -11.90 -0.55 12.08
N VAL A 193 -12.51 -1.12 13.12
CA VAL A 193 -12.26 -2.52 13.55
C VAL A 193 -12.61 -3.50 12.43
N ARG A 194 -13.77 -3.37 11.80
CA ARG A 194 -14.19 -4.26 10.69
C ARG A 194 -13.21 -4.23 9.53
N LEU A 195 -12.72 -3.04 9.14
CA LEU A 195 -11.71 -2.90 8.09
C LEU A 195 -10.38 -3.59 8.42
N ILE A 196 -9.95 -3.57 9.67
CA ILE A 196 -8.75 -4.32 10.09
C ILE A 196 -9.02 -5.83 9.97
N LEU A 197 -10.16 -6.31 10.50
CA LEU A 197 -10.52 -7.74 10.52
C LEU A 197 -10.70 -8.35 9.11
N GLU A 198 -10.94 -7.53 8.08
CA GLU A 198 -10.95 -8.01 6.68
C GLU A 198 -9.61 -8.59 6.24
N ARG A 199 -8.49 -8.12 6.78
CA ARG A 199 -7.14 -8.52 6.36
C ARG A 199 -6.27 -9.09 7.48
N ASN A 200 -6.58 -8.76 8.71
CA ASN A 200 -5.88 -9.20 9.91
C ASN A 200 -6.90 -9.67 10.96
N PRO A 201 -7.07 -10.99 11.16
CA PRO A 201 -8.06 -11.53 12.08
C PRO A 201 -7.62 -11.48 13.54
N MET A 202 -6.38 -11.07 13.84
CA MET A 202 -5.78 -11.07 15.17
C MET A 202 -5.10 -9.74 15.51
N PRO A 203 -5.79 -8.58 15.41
CA PRO A 203 -5.15 -7.28 15.61
C PRO A 203 -4.63 -7.06 17.03
N ALA A 204 -5.27 -7.64 18.06
CA ALA A 204 -4.77 -7.60 19.42
C ALA A 204 -3.41 -8.30 19.58
N VAL A 205 -3.16 -9.34 18.80
CA VAL A 205 -1.89 -10.06 18.77
C VAL A 205 -0.85 -9.29 17.96
N THR A 206 -1.17 -8.92 16.71
CA THR A 206 -0.22 -8.22 15.84
C THR A 206 0.15 -6.85 16.36
N GLY A 207 -0.77 -6.13 16.98
CA GLY A 207 -0.49 -4.85 17.63
C GLY A 207 0.53 -4.94 18.78
N ARG A 208 0.88 -6.17 19.23
CA ARG A 208 1.90 -6.45 20.24
C ARG A 208 3.21 -7.00 19.68
N VAL A 209 3.13 -7.81 18.61
CA VAL A 209 4.30 -8.63 18.19
C VAL A 209 4.74 -8.41 16.73
N CYS A 210 3.99 -7.65 15.94
CA CYS A 210 4.40 -7.32 14.59
C CYS A 210 5.54 -6.28 14.63
N PRO A 211 6.59 -6.41 13.79
CA PRO A 211 7.64 -5.40 13.70
C PRO A 211 7.17 -4.09 13.06
N HIS A 212 5.94 -4.05 12.52
CA HIS A 212 5.29 -2.89 11.93
C HIS A 212 6.10 -2.21 10.82
N ASP A 213 6.58 -3.00 9.84
CA ASP A 213 7.25 -2.51 8.64
C ASP A 213 6.41 -1.45 7.90
N CYS A 214 5.09 -1.43 8.10
CA CYS A 214 4.20 -0.38 7.62
C CYS A 214 4.58 1.02 8.11
N GLN A 215 5.17 1.16 9.31
CA GLN A 215 5.64 2.45 9.83
C GLN A 215 6.87 2.95 9.07
N SER A 216 7.74 2.05 8.61
CA SER A 216 8.88 2.40 7.75
C SER A 216 8.44 2.89 6.36
N GLY A 217 7.26 2.48 5.89
CA GLY A 217 6.62 2.98 4.66
C GLY A 217 5.74 4.21 4.85
N CYS A 218 5.64 4.76 6.05
CA CYS A 218 4.77 5.90 6.32
C CYS A 218 5.25 7.17 5.60
N GLY A 219 4.31 7.88 4.94
CA GLY A 219 4.60 9.13 4.25
C GLY A 219 5.07 10.28 5.16
N ARG A 220 4.94 10.14 6.48
CA ARG A 220 5.47 11.10 7.48
C ARG A 220 6.94 10.86 7.79
N LEU A 221 7.48 9.68 7.49
CA LEU A 221 8.89 9.37 7.76
C LEU A 221 9.81 10.36 7.03
N GLY A 222 10.73 10.99 7.74
CA GLY A 222 11.59 12.04 7.22
C GLY A 222 11.00 13.47 7.32
N TYR A 223 9.75 13.61 7.78
CA TYR A 223 9.14 14.89 8.15
C TYR A 223 9.08 15.06 9.67
N ASP A 224 8.53 14.07 10.35
CA ASP A 224 8.52 13.91 11.80
C ASP A 224 8.59 12.43 12.18
N GLU A 225 7.66 11.92 12.96
CA GLU A 225 7.53 10.50 13.29
C GLU A 225 6.41 9.83 12.47
N PRO A 226 6.54 8.55 12.05
CA PRO A 226 5.47 7.82 11.41
C PRO A 226 4.23 7.76 12.31
N VAL A 227 3.06 7.49 11.71
CA VAL A 227 1.86 7.20 12.49
C VAL A 227 2.09 5.92 13.29
N ALA A 228 1.76 5.94 14.59
CA ALA A 228 1.93 4.80 15.50
C ALA A 228 0.87 3.71 15.22
N VAL A 229 0.98 3.08 14.05
CA VAL A 229 0.04 2.04 13.57
C VAL A 229 -0.06 0.90 14.56
N GLN A 230 1.08 0.50 15.16
CA GLN A 230 1.13 -0.57 16.16
C GLN A 230 0.22 -0.31 17.35
N ALA A 231 0.36 0.86 17.98
CA ALA A 231 -0.42 1.22 19.14
C ALA A 231 -1.92 1.35 18.81
N VAL A 232 -2.24 1.93 17.64
CA VAL A 232 -3.63 2.01 17.15
C VAL A 232 -4.21 0.62 16.94
N GLU A 233 -3.48 -0.28 16.26
CA GLU A 233 -3.93 -1.64 15.94
C GLU A 233 -4.12 -2.46 17.21
N ARG A 234 -3.25 -2.32 18.20
CA ARG A 234 -3.36 -2.95 19.52
C ARG A 234 -4.65 -2.53 20.22
N THR A 235 -4.88 -1.23 20.36
CA THR A 235 -6.07 -0.69 21.05
C THR A 235 -7.37 -1.11 20.35
N LEU A 236 -7.42 -1.04 19.03
CA LEU A 236 -8.60 -1.48 18.26
C LEU A 236 -8.78 -3.01 18.32
N GLY A 237 -7.69 -3.76 18.38
CA GLY A 237 -7.71 -5.21 18.56
C GLY A 237 -8.25 -5.63 19.93
N ASP A 238 -7.81 -4.99 20.99
CA ASP A 238 -8.31 -5.22 22.34
C ASP A 238 -9.79 -4.84 22.46
N HIS A 239 -10.21 -3.74 21.83
CA HIS A 239 -11.60 -3.36 21.71
C HIS A 239 -12.44 -4.42 20.97
N ALA A 240 -11.90 -4.99 19.88
CA ALA A 240 -12.55 -6.07 19.14
C ALA A 240 -12.72 -7.34 19.98
N LEU A 241 -11.71 -7.71 20.76
CA LEU A 241 -11.77 -8.87 21.67
C LEU A 241 -12.70 -8.64 22.87
N ALA A 242 -12.81 -7.42 23.35
CA ALA A 242 -13.75 -7.07 24.43
C ALA A 242 -15.22 -7.19 23.98
N ALA A 243 -15.48 -7.06 22.67
CA ALA A 243 -16.80 -7.18 22.06
C ALA A 243 -16.80 -8.27 20.96
N ALA A 244 -16.18 -9.42 21.24
CA ALA A 244 -15.97 -10.48 20.26
C ALA A 244 -17.29 -11.01 19.66
N ASP A 245 -18.34 -11.05 20.43
CA ASP A 245 -19.71 -11.39 20.01
C ASP A 245 -20.26 -10.49 18.89
N ARG A 246 -19.75 -9.27 18.74
CA ARG A 246 -20.14 -8.30 17.70
C ARG A 246 -19.25 -8.38 16.45
N PHE A 247 -18.00 -8.74 16.60
CA PHE A 247 -16.99 -8.66 15.52
C PHE A 247 -16.57 -10.02 14.99
N LEU A 248 -16.58 -11.06 15.81
CA LEU A 248 -16.10 -12.41 15.50
C LEU A 248 -17.29 -13.40 15.55
N GLN A 249 -18.24 -13.20 14.63
CA GLN A 249 -19.48 -13.95 14.59
C GLN A 249 -19.37 -15.22 13.77
N ALA A 250 -20.15 -16.23 14.13
CA ALA A 250 -20.37 -17.40 13.29
C ALA A 250 -20.98 -16.99 11.93
N PRO A 251 -20.73 -17.70 10.83
CA PRO A 251 -21.31 -17.41 9.55
C PRO A 251 -22.83 -17.60 9.56
N GLU A 252 -23.53 -16.81 8.77
CA GLU A 252 -25.00 -16.92 8.63
C GLU A 252 -25.45 -18.21 7.92
N ARG A 253 -24.56 -18.78 7.08
CA ARG A 253 -24.84 -19.99 6.30
C ARG A 253 -23.68 -20.96 6.36
N GLU A 254 -24.02 -22.25 6.47
CA GLU A 254 -23.04 -23.32 6.39
C GLU A 254 -22.89 -23.78 4.93
N SER A 255 -21.65 -23.96 4.49
CA SER A 255 -21.34 -24.43 3.12
C SER A 255 -21.50 -25.95 2.95
N GLY A 256 -21.54 -26.69 4.07
CA GLY A 256 -21.51 -28.15 4.09
C GLY A 256 -20.15 -28.76 3.79
N ARG A 257 -19.09 -27.97 3.57
CA ARG A 257 -17.72 -28.42 3.33
C ARG A 257 -16.95 -28.56 4.63
N ARG A 258 -16.05 -29.53 4.70
CA ARG A 258 -15.20 -29.83 5.86
C ARG A 258 -13.74 -29.59 5.52
N ILE A 259 -13.06 -28.77 6.28
CA ILE A 259 -11.66 -28.40 6.06
C ILE A 259 -10.83 -28.81 7.28
N ALA A 260 -9.72 -29.49 7.03
CA ALA A 260 -8.70 -29.77 8.05
C ALA A 260 -7.60 -28.69 7.97
N VAL A 261 -7.24 -28.13 9.10
CA VAL A 261 -6.07 -27.26 9.27
C VAL A 261 -5.10 -27.97 10.20
N VAL A 262 -3.86 -28.16 9.80
CA VAL A 262 -2.83 -28.82 10.61
C VAL A 262 -1.81 -27.80 11.07
N GLY A 263 -1.81 -27.52 12.36
CA GLY A 263 -1.05 -26.47 13.04
C GLY A 263 -1.95 -25.29 13.44
N ALA A 264 -2.01 -25.00 14.75
CA ALA A 264 -2.76 -23.90 15.34
C ALA A 264 -1.89 -22.64 15.59
N GLY A 265 -0.83 -22.46 14.81
CA GLY A 265 -0.03 -21.23 14.77
C GLY A 265 -0.72 -20.09 13.99
N PRO A 266 -0.07 -18.93 13.81
CA PRO A 266 -0.67 -17.76 13.17
C PRO A 266 -1.27 -18.04 11.79
N ALA A 267 -0.61 -18.84 10.95
CA ALA A 267 -1.09 -19.19 9.61
C ALA A 267 -2.35 -20.06 9.68
N GLY A 268 -2.35 -21.09 10.53
CA GLY A 268 -3.50 -21.98 10.72
C GLY A 268 -4.69 -21.28 11.34
N LEU A 269 -4.46 -20.43 12.36
CA LEU A 269 -5.51 -19.63 12.99
C LEU A 269 -6.13 -18.63 12.01
N SER A 270 -5.32 -18.01 11.16
CA SER A 270 -5.79 -17.12 10.11
C SER A 270 -6.64 -17.88 9.09
N ALA A 271 -6.15 -19.02 8.58
CA ALA A 271 -6.92 -19.83 7.64
C ALA A 271 -8.25 -20.28 8.27
N ALA A 272 -8.23 -20.74 9.51
CA ALA A 272 -9.43 -21.19 10.22
C ALA A 272 -10.48 -20.06 10.33
N TYR A 273 -10.06 -18.84 10.62
CA TYR A 273 -10.94 -17.67 10.67
C TYR A 273 -11.64 -17.40 9.33
N TYR A 274 -10.88 -17.31 8.23
CA TYR A 274 -11.46 -16.98 6.93
C TYR A 274 -12.32 -18.12 6.37
N LEU A 275 -11.87 -19.37 6.51
CA LEU A 275 -12.65 -20.54 6.12
C LEU A 275 -13.94 -20.64 6.91
N ARG A 276 -13.90 -20.33 8.20
CA ARG A 276 -15.10 -20.30 9.02
C ARG A 276 -16.06 -19.17 8.61
N ARG A 277 -15.54 -17.98 8.27
CA ARG A 277 -16.35 -16.90 7.69
C ARG A 277 -17.03 -17.30 6.38
N ALA A 278 -16.37 -18.12 5.56
CA ALA A 278 -16.94 -18.69 4.34
C ALA A 278 -18.02 -19.75 4.59
N GLY A 279 -18.27 -20.12 5.86
CA GLY A 279 -19.28 -21.11 6.22
C GLY A 279 -18.79 -22.54 6.23
N HIS A 280 -17.47 -22.77 6.10
CA HIS A 280 -16.94 -24.14 6.16
C HIS A 280 -16.86 -24.65 7.60
N ALA A 281 -17.08 -25.96 7.78
CA ALA A 281 -16.78 -26.67 9.03
C ALA A 281 -15.25 -26.87 9.13
N VAL A 282 -14.61 -26.16 10.07
CA VAL A 282 -13.16 -26.15 10.22
C VAL A 282 -12.73 -26.90 11.46
N THR A 283 -11.81 -27.86 11.28
CA THR A 283 -11.13 -28.57 12.37
C THR A 283 -9.65 -28.26 12.32
N VAL A 284 -9.12 -27.70 13.41
CA VAL A 284 -7.70 -27.38 13.58
C VAL A 284 -7.05 -28.41 14.47
N TYR A 285 -6.07 -29.12 13.93
CA TYR A 285 -5.24 -30.10 14.63
C TYR A 285 -3.93 -29.45 15.06
N ASP A 286 -3.48 -29.73 16.28
CA ASP A 286 -2.17 -29.28 16.77
C ASP A 286 -1.53 -30.34 17.64
N ARG A 287 -0.21 -30.49 17.54
CA ARG A 287 0.55 -31.45 18.38
C ARG A 287 0.66 -30.98 19.83
N GLU A 288 0.59 -29.69 20.07
CA GLU A 288 0.69 -29.13 21.42
C GLU A 288 -0.68 -29.21 22.15
N PRO A 289 -0.68 -29.20 23.49
CA PRO A 289 -1.91 -29.28 24.27
C PRO A 289 -2.82 -28.06 24.15
N GLU A 290 -2.24 -26.91 23.82
CA GLU A 290 -2.94 -25.64 23.69
C GLU A 290 -2.67 -25.00 22.33
N PRO A 291 -3.68 -24.47 21.61
CA PRO A 291 -3.48 -23.79 20.36
C PRO A 291 -2.74 -22.46 20.53
N GLY A 292 -2.06 -22.02 19.48
CA GLY A 292 -1.33 -20.75 19.44
C GLY A 292 0.06 -20.83 18.81
N GLY A 293 0.65 -22.02 18.69
CA GLY A 293 1.97 -22.21 18.10
C GLY A 293 3.02 -21.29 18.76
N MET A 294 3.86 -20.66 17.97
CA MET A 294 4.92 -19.76 18.47
C MET A 294 4.38 -18.58 19.30
N LEU A 295 3.13 -18.12 19.06
CA LEU A 295 2.49 -17.07 19.87
C LEU A 295 2.35 -17.47 21.35
N ARG A 296 2.17 -18.77 21.59
CA ARG A 296 2.02 -19.30 22.95
C ARG A 296 3.34 -19.77 23.52
N TYR A 297 4.13 -20.50 22.74
CA TYR A 297 5.25 -21.29 23.27
C TYR A 297 6.62 -20.65 23.07
N SER A 298 6.76 -19.62 22.21
CA SER A 298 8.03 -18.94 21.97
C SER A 298 8.00 -17.47 22.38
N ILE A 299 6.97 -16.73 21.95
CA ILE A 299 6.88 -15.30 22.31
C ILE A 299 6.60 -15.15 23.80
N PRO A 300 7.42 -14.42 24.56
CA PRO A 300 7.25 -14.26 26.02
C PRO A 300 5.94 -13.56 26.40
N ALA A 301 5.47 -13.84 27.63
CA ALA A 301 4.22 -13.24 28.14
C ALA A 301 4.32 -11.72 28.34
N TYR A 302 5.50 -11.20 28.59
CA TYR A 302 5.73 -9.77 28.73
C TYR A 302 5.60 -8.98 27.40
N ARG A 303 5.68 -9.67 26.23
CA ARG A 303 5.36 -9.12 24.91
C ARG A 303 3.93 -9.43 24.48
N LEU A 304 3.47 -10.67 24.71
CA LEU A 304 2.15 -11.15 24.36
C LEU A 304 1.54 -11.89 25.55
N PRO A 305 0.69 -11.24 26.37
CA PRO A 305 -0.03 -11.89 27.46
C PRO A 305 -0.83 -13.10 26.98
N LYS A 306 -0.75 -14.19 27.69
CA LYS A 306 -1.35 -15.47 27.24
C LYS A 306 -2.88 -15.47 27.37
N ASP A 307 -3.45 -14.59 28.19
CA ASP A 307 -4.89 -14.36 28.28
C ASP A 307 -5.44 -13.63 27.04
N VAL A 308 -4.68 -12.71 26.43
CA VAL A 308 -5.05 -12.06 25.15
C VAL A 308 -5.17 -13.12 24.05
N LEU A 309 -4.18 -14.01 23.96
CA LEU A 309 -4.21 -15.11 23.00
C LEU A 309 -5.34 -16.10 23.31
N ALA A 310 -5.59 -16.41 24.57
CA ALA A 310 -6.67 -17.30 24.97
C ALA A 310 -8.04 -16.74 24.57
N ARG A 311 -8.31 -15.45 24.83
CA ARG A 311 -9.54 -14.77 24.38
C ARG A 311 -9.70 -14.79 22.86
N GLN A 312 -8.61 -14.63 22.10
CA GLN A 312 -8.64 -14.73 20.64
C GLN A 312 -9.06 -16.12 20.16
N ILE A 313 -8.50 -17.18 20.77
CA ILE A 313 -8.82 -18.56 20.45
C ILE A 313 -10.25 -18.90 20.85
N ASP A 314 -10.71 -18.44 22.01
CA ASP A 314 -12.09 -18.63 22.46
C ASP A 314 -13.09 -17.96 21.51
N ALA A 315 -12.77 -16.77 21.00
CA ALA A 315 -13.60 -16.13 19.98
C ALA A 315 -13.73 -17.01 18.71
N TYR A 316 -12.67 -17.70 18.29
CA TYR A 316 -12.74 -18.62 17.17
C TYR A 316 -13.54 -19.89 17.49
N ARG A 317 -13.47 -20.38 18.71
CA ARG A 317 -14.37 -21.47 19.18
C ARG A 317 -15.85 -21.03 19.10
N TRP A 318 -16.16 -19.81 19.51
CA TRP A 318 -17.52 -19.26 19.39
C TRP A 318 -17.99 -19.09 17.94
N MET A 319 -17.07 -18.78 17.02
CA MET A 319 -17.37 -18.82 15.59
C MET A 319 -17.67 -20.23 15.06
N GLY A 320 -17.35 -21.28 15.83
CA GLY A 320 -17.55 -22.68 15.46
C GLY A 320 -16.32 -23.39 14.91
N VAL A 321 -15.12 -22.87 15.18
CA VAL A 321 -13.86 -23.59 14.88
C VAL A 321 -13.64 -24.67 15.93
N THR A 322 -13.42 -25.91 15.48
CA THR A 322 -13.10 -27.04 16.35
C THR A 322 -11.58 -27.20 16.49
N PHE A 323 -11.07 -27.27 17.71
CA PHE A 323 -9.64 -27.53 17.99
C PHE A 323 -9.45 -28.93 18.54
N VAL A 324 -8.52 -29.69 17.97
CA VAL A 324 -8.12 -31.02 18.38
C VAL A 324 -6.64 -31.00 18.73
N PRO A 325 -6.31 -30.86 20.03
CA PRO A 325 -4.93 -30.83 20.50
C PRO A 325 -4.31 -32.24 20.52
N GLN A 326 -2.98 -32.30 20.77
CA GLN A 326 -2.20 -33.49 20.91
C GLN A 326 -2.36 -34.47 19.71
N SER A 327 -2.31 -33.88 18.51
CA SER A 327 -2.53 -34.57 17.23
C SER A 327 -1.40 -34.19 16.28
N GLU A 328 -0.37 -35.03 16.22
CA GLU A 328 0.83 -34.77 15.42
C GLU A 328 0.74 -35.45 14.06
N LEU A 329 1.06 -34.70 13.00
CA LEU A 329 1.12 -35.21 11.64
C LEU A 329 2.34 -36.12 11.47
N GLY A 330 2.12 -37.31 11.01
CA GLY A 330 3.14 -38.38 10.92
C GLY A 330 3.12 -39.35 12.11
N ALA A 331 2.38 -39.04 13.18
CA ALA A 331 2.16 -39.89 14.34
C ALA A 331 0.66 -40.28 14.49
N GLU A 332 -0.14 -39.46 15.19
CA GLU A 332 -1.59 -39.70 15.36
C GLU A 332 -2.38 -39.35 14.10
N LEU A 333 -1.87 -38.47 13.22
CA LEU A 333 -2.52 -38.05 11.98
C LEU A 333 -1.70 -38.49 10.77
N SER A 334 -2.38 -38.89 9.70
CA SER A 334 -1.77 -39.06 8.39
C SER A 334 -2.42 -38.14 7.36
N LEU A 335 -1.62 -37.56 6.46
CA LEU A 335 -2.12 -36.73 5.35
C LEU A 335 -3.14 -37.52 4.50
N ARG A 336 -2.88 -38.82 4.27
CA ARG A 336 -3.78 -39.71 3.51
C ARG A 336 -5.18 -39.80 4.14
N GLN A 337 -5.26 -39.92 5.46
CA GLN A 337 -6.52 -39.95 6.18
C GLN A 337 -7.23 -38.63 6.14
N LEU A 338 -6.52 -37.52 6.39
CA LEU A 338 -7.10 -36.19 6.30
C LEU A 338 -7.70 -35.91 4.92
N ARG A 339 -7.03 -36.32 3.84
CA ARG A 339 -7.55 -36.18 2.46
C ARG A 339 -8.78 -37.06 2.18
N ALA A 340 -8.96 -38.13 2.91
CA ALA A 340 -10.14 -38.98 2.79
C ALA A 340 -11.35 -38.44 3.57
N ASP A 341 -11.09 -37.77 4.70
CA ASP A 341 -12.11 -37.31 5.64
C ASP A 341 -12.55 -35.88 5.41
N TYR A 342 -11.76 -35.05 4.70
CA TYR A 342 -11.99 -33.61 4.49
C TYR A 342 -12.00 -33.27 3.00
N ASP A 343 -12.76 -32.23 2.64
CA ASP A 343 -12.82 -31.69 1.27
C ASP A 343 -11.51 -30.98 0.88
N SER A 344 -10.79 -30.41 1.86
CA SER A 344 -9.48 -29.80 1.66
C SER A 344 -8.66 -29.83 2.94
N VAL A 345 -7.32 -29.74 2.80
CA VAL A 345 -6.36 -29.75 3.91
C VAL A 345 -5.40 -28.56 3.77
N PHE A 346 -5.20 -27.81 4.84
CA PHE A 346 -4.18 -26.77 4.95
C PHE A 346 -3.10 -27.16 5.94
N LEU A 347 -1.84 -27.22 5.48
CA LEU A 347 -0.67 -27.59 6.27
C LEU A 347 0.05 -26.32 6.74
N ALA A 348 0.12 -26.09 8.06
CA ALA A 348 0.69 -24.92 8.71
C ALA A 348 1.48 -25.30 9.97
N THR A 349 2.30 -26.35 9.89
CA THR A 349 3.01 -26.93 11.03
C THR A 349 4.15 -26.07 11.58
N GLY A 350 4.56 -25.02 10.84
CA GLY A 350 5.58 -24.06 11.25
C GLY A 350 7.01 -24.64 11.23
N GLY A 351 7.94 -23.93 11.88
CA GLY A 351 9.35 -24.30 12.04
C GLY A 351 9.72 -24.44 13.50
N TRP A 352 9.92 -25.68 13.98
CA TRP A 352 10.16 -25.96 15.39
C TRP A 352 11.53 -26.57 15.68
N GLN A 353 12.28 -26.96 14.64
CA GLN A 353 13.62 -27.50 14.82
C GLN A 353 14.63 -26.37 14.85
N GLN A 354 15.43 -26.33 15.92
CA GLN A 354 16.52 -25.36 16.02
C GLN A 354 17.63 -25.69 15.01
N GLN A 355 18.11 -24.69 14.31
CA GLN A 355 19.31 -24.82 13.48
C GLN A 355 20.55 -25.10 14.34
N ARG A 356 21.46 -25.94 13.82
CA ARG A 356 22.68 -26.35 14.51
C ARG A 356 23.87 -25.49 14.05
N LEU A 357 24.81 -25.29 14.97
CA LEU A 357 26.10 -24.64 14.67
C LEU A 357 27.06 -25.56 13.92
N GLY A 358 26.91 -26.87 14.08
CA GLY A 358 27.80 -27.88 13.49
C GLY A 358 29.17 -27.95 14.19
N LEU A 359 29.25 -27.60 15.46
CA LEU A 359 30.47 -27.58 16.25
C LEU A 359 30.66 -28.87 17.06
N GLU A 360 31.93 -29.24 17.33
CA GLU A 360 32.23 -30.30 18.28
C GLU A 360 31.70 -29.92 19.67
N ASN A 361 31.15 -30.87 20.41
CA ASN A 361 30.52 -30.69 21.72
C ASN A 361 29.27 -29.76 21.73
N GLU A 362 28.67 -29.50 20.59
CA GLU A 362 27.45 -28.70 20.50
C GLU A 362 26.29 -29.24 21.37
N GLY A 363 26.30 -30.54 21.66
CA GLY A 363 25.32 -31.18 22.55
C GLY A 363 25.35 -30.67 24.01
N LEU A 364 26.37 -29.89 24.43
CA LEU A 364 26.41 -29.19 25.71
C LEU A 364 25.74 -27.82 25.70
N LEU A 365 25.34 -27.34 24.51
CA LEU A 365 24.68 -26.04 24.36
C LEU A 365 23.18 -26.20 24.58
N GLY A 366 22.58 -25.16 25.13
CA GLY A 366 21.14 -25.10 25.30
C GLY A 366 20.43 -24.51 24.07
N SER A 367 19.17 -24.87 23.91
CA SER A 367 18.28 -24.28 22.90
C SER A 367 17.60 -23.03 23.48
N GLY A 368 17.71 -21.88 22.77
CA GLY A 368 16.97 -20.70 23.12
C GLY A 368 15.46 -20.90 23.03
N LEU A 369 15.00 -21.64 22.01
CA LEU A 369 13.58 -21.97 21.84
C LEU A 369 13.05 -22.84 22.98
N ASP A 370 13.83 -23.85 23.45
CA ASP A 370 13.42 -24.71 24.56
C ASP A 370 13.32 -23.93 25.86
N LEU A 371 14.25 -22.98 26.13
CA LEU A 371 14.14 -22.07 27.27
C LEU A 371 12.80 -21.30 27.23
N LEU A 372 12.47 -20.70 26.09
CA LEU A 372 11.20 -19.93 25.95
C LEU A 372 9.99 -20.83 26.13
N LYS A 373 10.02 -22.06 25.57
CA LYS A 373 8.95 -23.06 25.71
C LYS A 373 8.80 -23.52 27.16
N ASP A 374 9.89 -23.74 27.87
CA ASP A 374 9.89 -24.12 29.28
C ASP A 374 9.32 -23.00 30.17
N VAL A 375 9.70 -21.75 29.91
CA VAL A 375 9.15 -20.59 30.61
C VAL A 375 7.64 -20.42 30.31
N ALA A 376 7.23 -20.62 29.08
CA ALA A 376 5.80 -20.60 28.69
C ALA A 376 5.00 -21.72 29.37
N ALA A 377 5.63 -22.87 29.62
CA ALA A 377 5.04 -23.97 30.40
C ALA A 377 5.08 -23.75 31.93
N GLY A 378 5.54 -22.58 32.39
CA GLY A 378 5.59 -22.23 33.82
C GLY A 378 6.88 -22.60 34.53
N LYS A 379 7.89 -23.15 33.86
CA LYS A 379 9.19 -23.42 34.49
C LYS A 379 9.93 -22.08 34.71
N ARG A 380 10.66 -22.02 35.82
CA ARG A 380 11.42 -20.80 36.24
C ARG A 380 12.86 -21.17 36.64
N GLU A 381 13.44 -22.13 35.94
CA GLU A 381 14.80 -22.59 36.19
C GLU A 381 15.80 -21.60 35.60
N LEU A 382 16.80 -21.20 36.38
CA LEU A 382 17.88 -20.35 35.92
C LEU A 382 18.81 -21.15 34.99
N PRO A 383 19.01 -20.70 33.73
CA PRO A 383 19.89 -21.45 32.81
C PRO A 383 21.37 -21.42 33.21
N GLY A 384 21.79 -20.39 33.93
CA GLY A 384 23.14 -20.17 34.41
C GLY A 384 23.31 -18.75 34.96
N GLU A 385 24.38 -18.49 35.76
CA GLU A 385 24.63 -17.13 36.23
C GLU A 385 25.20 -16.22 35.14
N ARG A 386 26.10 -16.80 34.28
CA ARG A 386 26.70 -16.13 33.12
C ARG A 386 26.16 -16.80 31.85
N VAL A 387 25.30 -16.12 31.16
CA VAL A 387 24.62 -16.65 29.94
C VAL A 387 25.17 -15.96 28.70
N LEU A 388 25.58 -16.77 27.71
CA LEU A 388 25.89 -16.32 26.37
C LEU A 388 24.77 -16.73 25.42
N VAL A 389 24.15 -15.79 24.73
CA VAL A 389 23.15 -16.06 23.68
C VAL A 389 23.80 -15.89 22.30
N ILE A 390 23.74 -16.90 21.46
CA ILE A 390 24.26 -16.87 20.09
C ILE A 390 23.09 -16.59 19.14
N GLY A 391 23.08 -15.42 18.53
CA GLY A 391 22.07 -14.96 17.58
C GLY A 391 21.85 -13.46 17.62
N GLY A 392 21.39 -12.88 16.51
CA GLY A 392 21.14 -11.43 16.33
C GLY A 392 19.70 -11.06 16.02
N GLY A 393 18.77 -12.02 15.99
CA GLY A 393 17.35 -11.80 15.71
C GLY A 393 16.51 -11.53 16.97
N SER A 394 15.24 -11.13 16.81
CA SER A 394 14.31 -10.85 17.92
C SER A 394 14.10 -12.04 18.86
N VAL A 395 14.17 -13.29 18.35
CA VAL A 395 14.13 -14.48 19.22
C VAL A 395 15.34 -14.54 20.15
N ALA A 396 16.52 -14.16 19.67
CA ALA A 396 17.73 -14.11 20.53
C ALA A 396 17.59 -13.01 21.61
N VAL A 397 16.98 -11.87 21.28
CA VAL A 397 16.65 -10.83 22.25
C VAL A 397 15.68 -11.36 23.31
N ASP A 398 14.59 -12.04 22.89
CA ASP A 398 13.62 -12.64 23.81
C ASP A 398 14.28 -13.66 24.74
N VAL A 399 15.19 -14.50 24.22
CA VAL A 399 15.98 -15.45 25.03
C VAL A 399 16.85 -14.74 26.05
N ALA A 400 17.52 -13.66 25.63
CA ALA A 400 18.43 -12.90 26.51
C ALA A 400 17.67 -12.19 27.64
N ILE A 401 16.58 -11.47 27.31
CA ILE A 401 15.71 -10.81 28.28
C ILE A 401 15.11 -11.85 29.24
N THR A 402 14.62 -12.97 28.72
CA THR A 402 14.06 -14.05 29.56
C THR A 402 15.11 -14.62 30.52
N ALA A 403 16.32 -14.91 30.05
CA ALA A 403 17.42 -15.38 30.92
C ALA A 403 17.76 -14.34 32.00
N ARG A 404 17.79 -13.05 31.64
CA ARG A 404 18.02 -11.96 32.58
C ARG A 404 16.95 -11.88 33.67
N ARG A 405 15.67 -11.99 33.29
CA ARG A 405 14.52 -11.95 34.19
C ARG A 405 14.35 -13.22 35.02
N LEU A 406 14.91 -14.35 34.57
CA LEU A 406 15.04 -15.55 35.41
C LEU A 406 16.10 -15.42 36.51
N GLY A 407 16.92 -14.37 36.48
CA GLY A 407 17.89 -14.06 37.52
C GLY A 407 19.36 -14.23 37.10
N ALA A 408 19.65 -14.44 35.81
CA ALA A 408 21.03 -14.49 35.34
C ALA A 408 21.76 -13.18 35.68
N HIS A 409 22.92 -13.32 36.31
CA HIS A 409 23.71 -12.17 36.75
C HIS A 409 24.29 -11.38 35.58
N LYS A 410 24.82 -12.10 34.60
CA LYS A 410 25.37 -11.54 33.36
C LYS A 410 24.82 -12.25 32.13
N VAL A 411 24.23 -11.46 31.21
CA VAL A 411 23.75 -11.95 29.91
C VAL A 411 24.43 -11.18 28.80
N THR A 412 25.00 -11.90 27.85
CA THR A 412 25.69 -11.33 26.70
C THR A 412 25.14 -11.97 25.43
N MET A 413 24.84 -11.16 24.40
CA MET A 413 24.44 -11.65 23.08
C MET A 413 25.61 -11.50 22.09
N ALA A 414 25.93 -12.56 21.35
CA ALA A 414 26.93 -12.54 20.27
C ALA A 414 26.26 -12.84 18.94
N CYS A 415 26.52 -12.02 17.91
CA CYS A 415 25.97 -12.21 16.58
C CYS A 415 26.96 -11.86 15.48
N LEU A 416 26.75 -12.44 14.30
CA LEU A 416 27.60 -12.25 13.12
C LEU A 416 27.53 -10.82 12.58
N GLU A 417 26.35 -10.22 12.67
CA GLU A 417 26.03 -8.92 12.12
C GLU A 417 26.71 -7.79 12.91
N ALA A 418 27.00 -6.69 12.22
CA ALA A 418 27.33 -5.43 12.87
C ALA A 418 26.06 -4.83 13.51
N ARG A 419 26.23 -4.03 14.57
CA ARG A 419 25.13 -3.48 15.37
C ARG A 419 24.00 -2.85 14.55
N HIS A 420 24.32 -2.10 13.51
CA HIS A 420 23.35 -1.35 12.69
C HIS A 420 22.62 -2.19 11.62
N VAL A 421 22.99 -3.47 11.45
CA VAL A 421 22.37 -4.42 10.52
C VAL A 421 21.94 -5.71 11.23
N MET A 422 21.82 -5.69 12.55
CA MET A 422 21.22 -6.80 13.29
C MET A 422 19.77 -7.01 12.81
N PRO A 423 19.32 -8.27 12.62
CA PRO A 423 17.98 -8.55 12.12
C PRO A 423 16.86 -8.36 13.17
N ALA A 424 17.21 -8.22 14.46
CA ALA A 424 16.23 -7.91 15.50
C ALA A 424 15.64 -6.50 15.31
N VAL A 425 14.40 -6.32 15.71
CA VAL A 425 13.72 -5.02 15.72
C VAL A 425 14.53 -4.03 16.56
N PRO A 426 14.78 -2.79 16.08
CA PRO A 426 15.59 -1.81 16.82
C PRO A 426 15.11 -1.58 18.27
N ASP A 427 13.79 -1.48 18.47
CA ASP A 427 13.22 -1.26 19.80
C ASP A 427 13.46 -2.45 20.75
N ASP A 428 13.41 -3.69 20.22
CA ASP A 428 13.74 -4.90 21.00
C ASP A 428 15.21 -4.87 21.49
N ILE A 429 16.12 -4.38 20.63
CA ILE A 429 17.54 -4.28 20.96
C ILE A 429 17.77 -3.17 22.02
N GLU A 430 17.09 -2.04 21.93
CA GLU A 430 17.18 -0.98 22.94
C GLU A 430 16.61 -1.49 24.28
N GLN A 431 15.50 -2.23 24.28
CA GLN A 431 14.96 -2.87 25.48
C GLN A 431 15.99 -3.81 26.13
N ALA A 432 16.68 -4.63 25.33
CA ALA A 432 17.73 -5.52 25.86
C ALA A 432 18.88 -4.76 26.53
N LEU A 433 19.31 -3.65 25.92
CA LEU A 433 20.35 -2.78 26.48
C LEU A 433 19.91 -2.12 27.79
N ASP A 434 18.66 -1.64 27.85
CA ASP A 434 18.07 -1.05 29.05
C ASP A 434 18.04 -2.07 30.21
N GLU A 435 17.84 -3.35 29.93
CA GLU A 435 17.87 -4.44 30.93
C GLU A 435 19.29 -4.92 31.27
N GLY A 436 20.31 -4.24 30.76
CA GLY A 436 21.72 -4.51 31.05
C GLY A 436 22.31 -5.71 30.34
N ILE A 437 21.74 -6.11 29.20
CA ILE A 437 22.29 -7.16 28.34
C ILE A 437 23.44 -6.56 27.51
N GLU A 438 24.59 -7.23 27.53
CA GLU A 438 25.75 -6.84 26.72
C GLU A 438 25.64 -7.36 25.29
N LEU A 439 26.01 -6.55 24.29
CA LEU A 439 26.06 -6.95 22.90
C LEU A 439 27.49 -7.12 22.41
N LEU A 440 27.76 -8.23 21.73
CA LEU A 440 28.99 -8.54 21.01
C LEU A 440 28.69 -8.69 19.50
N PRO A 441 28.48 -7.58 18.78
CA PRO A 441 28.22 -7.62 17.35
C PRO A 441 29.49 -7.93 16.56
N SER A 442 29.32 -8.60 15.41
CA SER A 442 30.41 -9.05 14.53
C SER A 442 31.30 -10.13 15.16
N TRP A 443 30.73 -11.00 15.99
CA TRP A 443 31.39 -12.19 16.53
C TRP A 443 30.57 -13.45 16.25
N GLY A 444 31.25 -14.49 15.75
CA GLY A 444 30.65 -15.80 15.50
C GLY A 444 31.27 -16.87 16.40
N PRO A 445 30.55 -17.97 16.64
CA PRO A 445 31.04 -19.11 17.41
C PRO A 445 32.14 -19.87 16.63
N LEU A 446 33.24 -20.21 17.31
CA LEU A 446 34.34 -20.94 16.73
C LEU A 446 34.43 -22.35 17.32
N SER A 447 34.44 -22.46 18.65
CA SER A 447 34.51 -23.76 19.36
C SER A 447 33.83 -23.71 20.72
N VAL A 448 33.35 -24.87 21.19
CA VAL A 448 32.76 -25.02 22.54
C VAL A 448 33.92 -25.33 23.52
N LEU A 449 34.00 -24.57 24.58
CA LEU A 449 34.98 -24.75 25.62
C LEU A 449 34.45 -25.72 26.67
N VAL A 450 35.23 -26.78 26.93
CA VAL A 450 34.86 -27.87 27.85
C VAL A 450 35.93 -28.03 28.91
N GLU A 451 35.55 -28.01 30.18
CA GLU A 451 36.37 -28.34 31.31
C GLU A 451 35.74 -29.44 32.14
N ASP A 452 36.48 -30.49 32.43
CA ASP A 452 36.02 -31.70 33.16
C ASP A 452 34.69 -32.30 32.59
N GLY A 453 34.54 -32.26 31.27
CA GLY A 453 33.33 -32.78 30.57
C GLY A 453 32.09 -31.89 30.67
N LYS A 454 32.23 -30.68 31.21
CA LYS A 454 31.15 -29.68 31.33
C LYS A 454 31.44 -28.44 30.48
N LEU A 455 30.40 -27.72 30.13
CA LEU A 455 30.49 -26.44 29.45
C LEU A 455 31.25 -25.43 30.31
N ALA A 456 32.26 -24.79 29.77
CA ALA A 456 33.04 -23.72 30.40
C ALA A 456 32.89 -22.37 29.66
N GLY A 457 32.35 -22.39 28.44
CA GLY A 457 32.15 -21.21 27.64
C GLY A 457 32.26 -21.48 26.15
N MET A 458 32.63 -20.46 25.40
CA MET A 458 32.80 -20.53 23.95
C MET A 458 33.98 -19.70 23.48
N GLU A 459 34.68 -20.19 22.49
CA GLU A 459 35.63 -19.37 21.73
C GLU A 459 34.86 -18.71 20.60
N LEU A 460 35.03 -17.41 20.48
CA LEU A 460 34.41 -16.59 19.44
C LEU A 460 35.46 -16.07 18.48
N VAL A 461 35.10 -15.94 17.20
CA VAL A 461 35.96 -15.41 16.14
C VAL A 461 35.33 -14.18 15.50
N ARG A 462 36.14 -13.20 15.11
CA ARG A 462 35.66 -11.97 14.50
C ARG A 462 35.02 -12.22 13.14
N CYS A 463 33.75 -11.87 12.97
CA CYS A 463 33.08 -11.89 11.69
C CYS A 463 33.38 -10.60 10.92
N THR A 464 33.84 -10.74 9.68
CA THR A 464 34.18 -9.61 8.79
C THR A 464 33.12 -9.31 7.77
N SER A 465 32.31 -10.31 7.38
CA SER A 465 31.16 -10.17 6.49
C SER A 465 30.19 -11.31 6.74
N VAL A 466 28.87 -11.04 6.71
CA VAL A 466 27.81 -12.05 6.84
C VAL A 466 27.40 -12.61 5.49
N PHE A 467 27.44 -11.77 4.46
CA PHE A 467 27.00 -12.09 3.10
C PHE A 467 28.15 -12.00 2.10
N ASP A 468 28.09 -12.79 1.04
CA ASP A 468 29.00 -12.69 -0.09
C ASP A 468 28.59 -11.53 -1.03
N GLN A 469 29.36 -11.38 -2.13
CA GLN A 469 29.13 -10.30 -3.12
C GLN A 469 27.78 -10.42 -3.84
N ASP A 470 27.19 -11.62 -3.85
CA ASP A 470 25.88 -11.89 -4.46
C ASP A 470 24.73 -11.77 -3.44
N GLY A 471 25.02 -11.31 -2.21
CA GLY A 471 24.04 -11.17 -1.14
C GLY A 471 23.59 -12.50 -0.51
N ARG A 472 24.32 -13.61 -0.71
CA ARG A 472 24.01 -14.91 -0.12
C ARG A 472 24.68 -15.02 1.25
N PHE A 473 23.98 -15.65 2.21
CA PHE A 473 24.52 -15.93 3.53
C PHE A 473 25.77 -16.82 3.41
N LYS A 474 26.92 -16.24 3.69
CA LYS A 474 28.23 -16.89 3.65
C LYS A 474 29.21 -16.11 4.53
N PRO A 475 29.14 -16.31 5.84
CA PRO A 475 29.97 -15.54 6.77
C PRO A 475 31.45 -15.78 6.55
N SER A 476 32.22 -14.69 6.64
CA SER A 476 33.68 -14.68 6.56
C SER A 476 34.27 -14.24 7.91
N PHE A 477 35.38 -14.84 8.31
CA PHE A 477 35.97 -14.62 9.60
C PHE A 477 37.44 -14.21 9.49
N ASP A 478 37.93 -13.44 10.46
CA ASP A 478 39.35 -13.18 10.67
C ASP A 478 39.94 -14.20 11.66
N PRO A 479 40.67 -15.22 11.20
CA PRO A 479 41.20 -16.28 12.08
C PRO A 479 42.25 -15.79 13.07
N ALA A 480 42.81 -14.59 12.84
CA ALA A 480 43.81 -14.01 13.75
C ALA A 480 43.15 -13.28 14.94
N THR A 481 41.82 -13.06 14.88
CA THR A 481 41.11 -12.34 15.94
C THR A 481 40.07 -13.26 16.56
N SER A 482 40.43 -13.95 17.62
CA SER A 482 39.52 -14.75 18.46
C SER A 482 39.54 -14.27 19.92
N MET A 483 38.48 -14.64 20.64
CA MET A 483 38.37 -14.39 22.08
C MET A 483 37.70 -15.56 22.79
N THR A 484 38.18 -15.86 23.99
CA THR A 484 37.53 -16.80 24.90
C THR A 484 36.47 -16.10 25.73
N PHE A 485 35.27 -16.62 25.70
CA PHE A 485 34.13 -16.13 26.49
C PHE A 485 33.67 -17.20 27.48
N ALA A 486 33.91 -16.94 28.77
CA ALA A 486 33.48 -17.86 29.82
C ALA A 486 32.00 -17.75 30.11
N ALA A 487 31.27 -18.84 30.07
CA ALA A 487 29.81 -18.90 30.31
C ALA A 487 29.45 -20.19 31.00
N ASP A 488 28.44 -20.12 31.89
CA ASP A 488 27.86 -21.28 32.56
C ASP A 488 26.77 -21.92 31.73
N ALA A 489 26.16 -21.12 30.83
CA ALA A 489 25.22 -21.57 29.81
C ALA A 489 25.45 -20.83 28.52
N VAL A 490 25.31 -21.53 27.40
CA VAL A 490 25.28 -20.96 26.05
C VAL A 490 23.98 -21.37 25.38
N LEU A 491 23.16 -20.39 25.00
CA LEU A 491 21.86 -20.58 24.39
C LEU A 491 21.91 -20.22 22.90
N VAL A 492 21.57 -21.17 22.05
CA VAL A 492 21.62 -20.97 20.60
C VAL A 492 20.24 -20.48 20.11
N ALA A 493 20.24 -19.38 19.33
CA ALA A 493 19.02 -18.73 18.78
C ALA A 493 19.31 -18.17 17.38
N ILE A 494 19.81 -19.04 16.46
CA ILE A 494 20.25 -18.69 15.10
C ILE A 494 19.21 -18.98 13.99
N GLY A 495 17.98 -19.28 14.36
CA GLY A 495 16.89 -19.61 13.48
C GLY A 495 16.31 -21.00 13.71
N GLN A 496 15.19 -21.26 13.04
CA GLN A 496 14.44 -22.51 13.12
C GLN A 496 14.14 -23.00 11.71
N GLU A 497 13.88 -24.31 11.60
CA GLU A 497 13.48 -24.98 10.37
C GLU A 497 12.27 -25.90 10.61
N PRO A 498 11.48 -26.21 9.57
CA PRO A 498 10.37 -27.15 9.68
C PRO A 498 10.86 -28.57 9.94
N ASP A 499 10.04 -29.32 10.69
CA ASP A 499 10.15 -30.77 10.71
C ASP A 499 9.42 -31.34 9.48
N LEU A 500 10.17 -31.94 8.58
CA LEU A 500 9.66 -32.55 7.36
C LEU A 500 9.70 -34.10 7.40
N SER A 501 9.92 -34.70 8.56
CA SER A 501 10.00 -36.15 8.74
C SER A 501 8.73 -36.91 8.33
N TRP A 502 7.58 -36.22 8.38
CA TRP A 502 6.27 -36.76 7.99
C TRP A 502 5.95 -36.57 6.50
N VAL A 503 6.77 -35.81 5.75
CA VAL A 503 6.53 -35.52 4.33
C VAL A 503 6.75 -36.75 3.50
N ALA A 504 5.71 -37.15 2.74
CA ALA A 504 5.76 -38.25 1.77
C ALA A 504 6.36 -37.75 0.44
N ASP A 505 6.78 -38.66 -0.42
CA ASP A 505 7.35 -38.38 -1.76
C ASP A 505 6.41 -37.57 -2.68
N GLU A 506 5.13 -37.46 -2.33
CA GLU A 506 4.12 -36.71 -3.08
C GLU A 506 4.25 -35.19 -2.92
N LEU A 507 4.89 -34.71 -1.85
CA LEU A 507 5.05 -33.30 -1.53
C LEU A 507 6.51 -32.88 -1.71
N PRO A 508 6.85 -32.14 -2.79
CA PRO A 508 8.21 -31.71 -3.04
C PRO A 508 8.71 -30.72 -1.99
N THR A 509 9.99 -30.85 -1.65
CA THR A 509 10.68 -29.96 -0.74
C THR A 509 11.88 -29.32 -1.42
N THR A 510 12.23 -28.10 -1.02
CA THR A 510 13.42 -27.40 -1.49
C THR A 510 14.08 -26.65 -0.35
N ARG A 511 15.40 -26.83 -0.17
CA ARG A 511 16.18 -26.17 0.89
C ARG A 511 15.57 -26.31 2.30
N GLY A 512 15.01 -27.48 2.62
CA GLY A 512 14.39 -27.73 3.92
C GLY A 512 13.00 -27.13 4.11
N LEU A 513 12.35 -26.65 3.05
CA LEU A 513 11.01 -26.08 3.06
C LEU A 513 10.08 -26.85 2.13
N LEU A 514 8.78 -26.90 2.46
CA LEU A 514 7.75 -27.46 1.59
C LEU A 514 7.49 -26.51 0.42
N VAL A 515 7.30 -27.07 -0.79
CA VAL A 515 7.00 -26.26 -1.98
C VAL A 515 5.49 -26.05 -2.10
N ALA A 516 5.06 -24.80 -2.14
CA ALA A 516 3.70 -24.39 -2.46
C ALA A 516 3.73 -23.13 -3.35
N ASP A 517 2.68 -22.91 -4.10
CA ASP A 517 2.53 -21.72 -4.93
C ASP A 517 2.45 -20.47 -4.02
N PRO A 518 3.19 -19.39 -4.29
CA PRO A 518 3.22 -18.20 -3.45
C PRO A 518 1.90 -17.40 -3.47
N ASP A 519 1.10 -17.50 -4.52
CA ASP A 519 -0.11 -16.69 -4.70
C ASP A 519 -1.34 -17.35 -4.05
N ASP A 520 -1.53 -18.64 -4.23
CA ASP A 520 -2.70 -19.40 -3.74
C ASP A 520 -2.38 -20.45 -2.67
N GLN A 521 -1.10 -20.66 -2.35
CA GLN A 521 -0.60 -21.65 -1.37
C GLN A 521 -0.90 -23.12 -1.74
N ALA A 522 -1.25 -23.41 -2.99
CA ALA A 522 -1.50 -24.76 -3.46
C ALA A 522 -0.19 -25.57 -3.53
N THR A 523 -0.27 -26.86 -3.12
CA THR A 523 0.82 -27.80 -3.32
C THR A 523 0.64 -28.57 -4.63
N SER A 524 1.62 -29.44 -4.96
CA SER A 524 1.47 -30.37 -6.09
C SER A 524 0.33 -31.38 -5.94
N VAL A 525 -0.21 -31.53 -4.72
CA VAL A 525 -1.27 -32.49 -4.41
C VAL A 525 -2.62 -31.80 -4.39
N PRO A 526 -3.56 -32.14 -5.31
CA PRO A 526 -4.86 -31.50 -5.37
C PRO A 526 -5.62 -31.55 -4.02
N GLY A 527 -6.19 -30.41 -3.62
CA GLY A 527 -6.91 -30.24 -2.36
C GLY A 527 -6.02 -30.11 -1.12
N VAL A 528 -4.70 -30.09 -1.29
CA VAL A 528 -3.72 -29.85 -0.22
C VAL A 528 -3.01 -28.51 -0.45
N TYR A 529 -3.05 -27.66 0.56
CA TYR A 529 -2.43 -26.35 0.59
C TYR A 529 -1.41 -26.30 1.73
N ALA A 530 -0.42 -25.42 1.63
CA ALA A 530 0.57 -25.26 2.68
C ALA A 530 1.01 -23.80 2.80
N GLY A 531 1.32 -23.35 4.04
CA GLY A 531 1.74 -21.95 4.24
C GLY A 531 2.38 -21.69 5.61
N GLY A 532 2.72 -20.41 5.85
CA GLY A 532 3.51 -20.00 7.01
C GLY A 532 4.95 -20.50 6.94
N ASP A 533 5.62 -20.61 8.07
CA ASP A 533 7.05 -20.93 8.16
C ASP A 533 7.40 -22.31 7.58
N LEU A 534 6.42 -23.20 7.39
CA LEU A 534 6.58 -24.48 6.68
C LEU A 534 7.04 -24.27 5.22
N VAL A 535 6.59 -23.20 4.59
CA VAL A 535 6.83 -22.88 3.17
C VAL A 535 7.83 -21.73 2.99
N SER A 536 7.71 -20.67 3.80
CA SER A 536 8.55 -19.47 3.67
C SER A 536 9.85 -19.53 4.47
N GLY A 537 10.01 -20.48 5.40
CA GLY A 537 10.96 -20.37 6.50
C GLY A 537 10.47 -19.37 7.55
N ALA A 538 11.26 -19.17 8.61
CA ALA A 538 10.91 -18.28 9.71
C ALA A 538 10.61 -16.86 9.22
N ALA A 539 9.40 -16.36 9.51
CA ALA A 539 8.89 -15.07 9.06
C ALA A 539 8.10 -14.36 10.17
N THR A 540 7.49 -13.21 9.85
CA THR A 540 6.69 -12.45 10.80
C THR A 540 5.29 -13.06 10.98
N VAL A 541 4.67 -12.78 12.14
CA VAL A 541 3.26 -13.17 12.40
C VAL A 541 2.32 -12.64 11.32
N ALA A 542 2.52 -11.39 10.86
CA ALA A 542 1.72 -10.79 9.79
C ALA A 542 1.87 -11.51 8.44
N ALA A 543 3.07 -11.99 8.12
CA ALA A 543 3.31 -12.79 6.91
C ALA A 543 2.62 -14.16 7.00
N ALA A 544 2.68 -14.81 8.16
CA ALA A 544 1.99 -16.07 8.40
C ALA A 544 0.45 -15.91 8.30
N ILE A 545 -0.10 -14.83 8.85
CA ILE A 545 -1.53 -14.44 8.70
C ILE A 545 -1.89 -14.30 7.21
N ALA A 546 -1.06 -13.62 6.44
CA ALA A 546 -1.29 -13.44 5.01
C ALA A 546 -1.30 -14.77 4.24
N ALA A 547 -0.38 -15.68 4.57
CA ALA A 547 -0.33 -17.03 3.97
C ALA A 547 -1.61 -17.83 4.28
N GLY A 548 -2.04 -17.86 5.56
CA GLY A 548 -3.29 -18.50 5.95
C GLY A 548 -4.52 -17.93 5.25
N ARG A 549 -4.58 -16.61 5.08
CA ARG A 549 -5.66 -15.95 4.33
C ARG A 549 -5.65 -16.34 2.84
N ARG A 550 -4.48 -16.32 2.16
CA ARG A 550 -4.38 -16.73 0.75
C ARG A 550 -4.85 -18.17 0.55
N ALA A 551 -4.39 -19.09 1.41
CA ALA A 551 -4.84 -20.47 1.39
C ALA A 551 -6.35 -20.58 1.58
N ALA A 552 -6.93 -19.84 2.52
CA ALA A 552 -8.37 -19.87 2.78
C ALA A 552 -9.19 -19.41 1.57
N LEU A 553 -8.78 -18.32 0.92
CA LEU A 553 -9.42 -17.82 -0.29
C LEU A 553 -9.32 -18.82 -1.45
N ALA A 554 -8.15 -19.42 -1.64
CA ALA A 554 -7.93 -20.41 -2.69
C ALA A 554 -8.75 -21.70 -2.43
N ILE A 555 -8.81 -22.17 -1.19
CA ILE A 555 -9.63 -23.32 -0.79
C ILE A 555 -11.10 -23.04 -1.04
N ASP A 556 -11.62 -21.89 -0.58
CA ASP A 556 -13.02 -21.50 -0.77
C ASP A 556 -13.39 -21.44 -2.25
N ALA A 557 -12.58 -20.77 -3.07
CA ALA A 557 -12.77 -20.69 -4.51
C ALA A 557 -12.75 -22.07 -5.20
N ALA A 558 -11.81 -22.96 -4.81
CA ALA A 558 -11.72 -24.33 -5.34
C ALA A 558 -12.95 -25.19 -4.98
N LEU A 559 -13.61 -24.90 -3.86
CA LEU A 559 -14.83 -25.56 -3.41
C LEU A 559 -16.13 -24.91 -3.92
N GLY A 560 -16.01 -23.87 -4.76
CA GLY A 560 -17.12 -23.16 -5.38
C GLY A 560 -17.74 -22.08 -4.50
N GLY A 561 -17.00 -21.63 -3.48
CA GLY A 561 -17.37 -20.50 -2.64
C GLY A 561 -17.07 -19.14 -3.29
N ASP A 562 -17.55 -18.09 -2.68
CA ASP A 562 -17.43 -16.70 -3.16
C ASP A 562 -16.97 -15.75 -2.05
N LEU A 563 -16.17 -16.23 -1.10
CA LEU A 563 -15.63 -15.40 -0.02
C LEU A 563 -14.92 -14.19 -0.59
N ALA A 564 -15.64 -13.09 -0.67
CA ALA A 564 -15.10 -11.80 -1.01
C ALA A 564 -14.62 -11.10 0.26
N LEU A 565 -13.35 -10.73 0.30
CA LEU A 565 -12.88 -9.74 1.25
C LEU A 565 -13.20 -8.38 0.68
N GLY A 566 -13.75 -7.48 1.49
CA GLY A 566 -14.01 -6.11 1.09
C GLY A 566 -12.79 -5.52 0.39
N GLU A 567 -12.99 -4.82 -0.71
CA GLU A 567 -11.90 -4.19 -1.46
C GLU A 567 -11.09 -3.30 -0.52
N SER A 568 -9.80 -3.57 -0.43
CA SER A 568 -8.89 -2.81 0.43
C SER A 568 -8.62 -1.40 -0.07
N SER A 569 -9.07 -1.10 -1.29
CA SER A 569 -8.93 0.23 -1.88
C SER A 569 -9.90 0.37 -3.06
N ASP A 570 -10.83 1.29 -2.96
CA ASP A 570 -11.34 1.97 -4.14
C ASP A 570 -10.19 2.88 -4.63
N ALA A 571 -9.34 2.32 -5.49
CA ALA A 571 -8.14 2.99 -5.97
C ALA A 571 -8.48 4.22 -6.83
N SER A 572 -9.71 4.31 -7.33
CA SER A 572 -10.16 5.37 -8.23
C SER A 572 -10.92 6.52 -7.54
N ALA A 573 -11.41 6.32 -6.31
CA ALA A 573 -12.17 7.36 -5.62
C ALA A 573 -11.27 8.53 -5.19
N THR A 574 -11.75 9.75 -5.45
CA THR A 574 -11.16 10.95 -4.86
C THR A 574 -11.32 10.87 -3.36
N ARG A 575 -10.20 10.88 -2.63
CA ARG A 575 -10.20 10.80 -1.16
C ARG A 575 -10.18 12.20 -0.57
N GLU A 576 -10.95 12.38 0.49
CA GLU A 576 -10.81 13.54 1.34
C GLU A 576 -9.43 13.46 2.01
N MET A 577 -8.58 14.43 1.72
CA MET A 577 -7.33 14.57 2.44
C MET A 577 -7.62 15.18 3.81
N ASN A 578 -6.86 14.76 4.82
CA ASN A 578 -6.85 15.49 6.07
C ASN A 578 -6.29 16.90 5.81
N ALA A 579 -7.18 17.87 5.64
CA ALA A 579 -6.85 19.24 5.25
C ALA A 579 -6.25 20.07 6.40
N ALA A 580 -6.20 19.53 7.62
CA ALA A 580 -5.48 20.20 8.70
C ALA A 580 -4.04 20.47 8.24
N ALA A 581 -3.53 21.66 8.49
CA ALA A 581 -2.10 21.90 8.36
C ALA A 581 -1.40 20.79 9.14
N PHE A 582 -0.54 20.01 8.48
CA PHE A 582 0.17 18.91 9.11
C PHE A 582 1.38 19.46 9.91
N PRO A 583 1.17 20.00 11.12
CA PRO A 583 2.30 20.47 11.92
C PRO A 583 3.17 19.27 12.27
N PRO A 584 4.49 19.43 12.34
CA PRO A 584 5.36 18.41 12.93
C PRO A 584 4.89 18.09 14.35
N GLY A 585 4.84 16.80 14.68
CA GLY A 585 4.38 16.34 15.97
C GLY A 585 4.89 14.94 16.28
N ARG A 586 5.02 14.62 17.54
CA ARG A 586 5.38 13.27 17.97
C ARG A 586 4.21 12.31 17.76
N ALA A 587 4.54 11.06 17.47
CA ALA A 587 3.59 9.96 17.50
C ALA A 587 3.08 9.70 18.94
N ALA A 588 1.91 9.10 19.05
CA ALA A 588 1.48 8.58 20.34
C ALA A 588 2.34 7.35 20.68
N HIS A 589 3.08 7.44 21.76
CA HIS A 589 3.89 6.33 22.26
C HIS A 589 3.18 5.71 23.46
N ALA A 590 3.01 4.39 23.41
CA ALA A 590 2.63 3.63 24.59
C ALA A 590 3.79 3.63 25.61
N GLU A 591 3.49 3.85 26.86
CA GLU A 591 4.52 3.89 27.90
C GLU A 591 5.01 2.48 28.20
N MET A 592 6.33 2.31 28.28
CA MET A 592 6.95 1.10 28.75
C MET A 592 7.11 1.17 30.28
N GLY A 593 6.72 0.11 30.97
CA GLY A 593 6.82 0.00 32.42
C GLY A 593 8.26 0.21 32.93
N ALA A 594 8.40 0.76 34.12
CA ALA A 594 9.69 0.97 34.74
C ALA A 594 10.45 -0.38 34.89
N LEU A 595 11.78 -0.36 34.76
CA LEU A 595 12.61 -1.59 34.84
C LEU A 595 12.33 -2.43 36.09
N SER A 596 12.08 -1.76 37.24
CA SER A 596 11.77 -2.42 38.51
C SER A 596 10.41 -3.13 38.56
N GLU A 597 9.53 -2.84 37.60
CA GLU A 597 8.18 -3.39 37.50
C GLU A 597 8.07 -4.48 36.45
N ARG A 598 9.06 -4.58 35.55
CA ARG A 598 9.08 -5.59 34.49
C ARG A 598 9.26 -6.99 35.05
N SER A 599 8.50 -7.92 34.54
CA SER A 599 8.54 -9.32 34.97
C SER A 599 8.45 -10.28 33.80
N ILE A 600 8.57 -11.58 34.06
CA ILE A 600 8.41 -12.62 33.02
C ILE A 600 6.94 -12.74 32.59
N ASP A 601 6.00 -12.49 33.50
CA ASP A 601 4.56 -12.79 33.32
C ASP A 601 3.71 -11.54 33.01
N GLY A 602 4.22 -10.33 33.31
CA GLY A 602 3.51 -9.06 33.14
C GLY A 602 3.84 -8.41 31.79
N GLU A 603 2.86 -7.83 31.11
CA GLU A 603 3.07 -7.05 29.88
C GLU A 603 3.89 -5.79 30.17
N ASP A 604 4.92 -5.53 29.35
CA ASP A 604 5.85 -4.42 29.57
C ASP A 604 5.31 -3.07 29.09
N VAL A 605 4.42 -3.09 28.08
CA VAL A 605 3.95 -1.88 27.41
C VAL A 605 2.51 -1.59 27.79
N ALA A 606 2.21 -0.35 28.22
CA ALA A 606 0.85 0.07 28.56
C ALA A 606 -0.04 0.24 27.31
N ASP A 607 -1.36 0.24 27.51
CA ASP A 607 -2.32 0.51 26.45
C ASP A 607 -2.49 2.02 26.23
N LEU A 608 -2.75 2.42 24.98
CA LEU A 608 -3.29 3.74 24.68
C LEU A 608 -4.82 3.72 24.78
N ASP A 609 -5.40 4.81 25.27
CA ASP A 609 -6.86 4.95 25.26
C ASP A 609 -7.42 5.30 23.87
N LEU A 610 -8.72 5.16 23.69
CA LEU A 610 -9.39 5.44 22.41
C LEU A 610 -9.23 6.90 21.96
N ASN A 611 -9.15 7.86 22.87
CA ASN A 611 -8.94 9.27 22.51
C ASN A 611 -7.54 9.50 21.95
N SER A 612 -6.54 8.88 22.57
CA SER A 612 -5.14 8.94 22.12
C SER A 612 -4.96 8.34 20.73
N VAL A 613 -5.54 7.18 20.45
CA VAL A 613 -5.46 6.56 19.12
C VAL A 613 -6.28 7.31 18.07
N GLN A 614 -7.39 7.94 18.45
CA GLN A 614 -8.16 8.82 17.57
C GLN A 614 -7.37 10.09 17.24
N ALA A 615 -6.67 10.68 18.20
CA ALA A 615 -5.76 11.80 17.98
C ALA A 615 -4.60 11.39 17.07
N GLU A 616 -4.04 10.19 17.25
CA GLU A 616 -2.99 9.66 16.38
C GLU A 616 -3.49 9.47 14.94
N ALA A 617 -4.74 9.04 14.75
CA ALA A 617 -5.35 8.92 13.42
C ALA A 617 -5.45 10.27 12.68
N GLN A 618 -5.52 11.41 13.39
CA GLN A 618 -5.49 12.75 12.78
C GLN A 618 -4.15 13.05 12.09
N ARG A 619 -3.06 12.39 12.49
CA ARG A 619 -1.75 12.56 11.87
C ARG A 619 -1.67 11.88 10.50
N CYS A 620 -2.54 10.93 10.18
CA CYS A 620 -2.54 10.23 8.90
C CYS A 620 -2.79 11.20 7.73
N LEU A 621 -1.87 11.18 6.74
CA LEU A 621 -1.96 12.01 5.54
C LEU A 621 -3.00 11.52 4.52
N ASP A 622 -3.52 10.31 4.69
CA ASP A 622 -4.36 9.60 3.71
C ASP A 622 -3.76 9.64 2.29
N CYS A 623 -2.51 9.19 2.18
CA CYS A 623 -1.64 9.40 1.04
C CYS A 623 -2.26 9.00 -0.30
N GLY A 624 -2.19 9.91 -1.26
CA GLY A 624 -2.62 9.75 -2.64
C GLY A 624 -1.91 10.76 -3.54
N CYS A 625 -2.16 10.70 -4.85
CA CYS A 625 -1.60 11.64 -5.81
C CYS A 625 -2.40 12.94 -5.84
N VAL A 626 -1.76 14.07 -5.56
CA VAL A 626 -2.34 15.41 -5.62
C VAL A 626 -1.97 16.16 -6.91
N ALA A 627 -1.31 15.52 -7.87
CA ALA A 627 -0.98 16.14 -9.14
C ALA A 627 -2.25 16.46 -9.93
N VAL A 628 -2.31 17.63 -10.55
CA VAL A 628 -3.47 18.08 -11.34
C VAL A 628 -3.32 17.72 -12.81
N ASN A 629 -4.45 17.54 -13.50
CA ASN A 629 -4.50 17.60 -14.96
C ASN A 629 -4.31 19.06 -15.40
N ALA A 630 -3.34 19.31 -16.28
CA ALA A 630 -2.95 20.65 -16.71
C ALA A 630 -3.43 20.98 -18.15
N SER A 631 -4.38 20.22 -18.70
CA SER A 631 -5.00 20.52 -20.00
C SER A 631 -5.93 21.73 -19.89
N ASP A 632 -5.67 22.73 -20.72
CA ASP A 632 -6.58 23.88 -20.86
C ASP A 632 -7.86 23.48 -21.63
N LEU A 633 -7.79 22.51 -22.54
CA LEU A 633 -8.96 22.02 -23.30
C LEU A 633 -9.93 21.20 -22.44
N ALA A 634 -9.43 20.43 -21.46
CA ALA A 634 -10.25 19.50 -20.71
C ALA A 634 -11.45 20.16 -20.01
N PRO A 635 -11.34 21.27 -19.26
CA PRO A 635 -12.51 21.94 -18.66
C PRO A 635 -13.44 22.54 -19.73
N ALA A 636 -12.91 23.04 -20.84
CA ALA A 636 -13.71 23.53 -21.96
C ALA A 636 -14.58 22.43 -22.58
N LEU A 637 -13.97 21.27 -22.85
CA LEU A 637 -14.65 20.11 -23.42
C LEU A 637 -15.67 19.50 -22.46
N LEU A 638 -15.42 19.55 -21.14
CA LEU A 638 -16.39 19.13 -20.11
C LEU A 638 -17.66 19.98 -20.16
N VAL A 639 -17.53 21.30 -20.25
CA VAL A 639 -18.66 22.23 -20.32
C VAL A 639 -19.45 22.05 -21.60
N LEU A 640 -18.79 21.68 -22.69
CA LEU A 640 -19.37 21.45 -24.01
C LEU A 640 -19.92 20.01 -24.18
N ASP A 641 -19.90 19.14 -23.15
CA ASP A 641 -20.32 17.73 -23.19
C ASP A 641 -19.68 16.95 -24.34
N ALA A 642 -18.41 17.21 -24.59
CA ALA A 642 -17.68 16.56 -25.66
C ALA A 642 -17.50 15.05 -25.43
N ARG A 643 -17.39 14.30 -26.53
CA ARG A 643 -17.13 12.85 -26.55
C ARG A 643 -15.78 12.58 -27.20
N ILE A 644 -15.09 11.59 -26.70
CA ILE A 644 -13.81 11.13 -27.24
C ILE A 644 -14.07 9.84 -28.04
N ARG A 645 -13.76 9.87 -29.32
CA ARG A 645 -13.79 8.68 -30.18
C ARG A 645 -12.41 8.04 -30.23
N THR A 646 -12.36 6.75 -29.97
CA THR A 646 -11.14 5.95 -30.02
C THR A 646 -11.25 4.87 -31.10
N THR A 647 -10.21 4.07 -31.28
CA THR A 647 -10.23 2.89 -32.14
C THR A 647 -11.19 1.80 -31.64
N ALA A 648 -11.54 1.80 -30.36
CA ALA A 648 -12.36 0.77 -29.71
C ALA A 648 -13.79 1.23 -29.36
N ARG A 649 -13.95 2.52 -28.93
CA ARG A 649 -15.22 3.01 -28.37
C ARG A 649 -15.35 4.53 -28.47
N THR A 650 -16.53 5.04 -28.10
CA THR A 650 -16.76 6.47 -27.90
C THR A 650 -17.23 6.68 -26.44
N LEU A 651 -16.55 7.56 -25.70
CA LEU A 651 -16.83 7.82 -24.30
C LEU A 651 -16.98 9.34 -24.03
N PRO A 652 -17.73 9.75 -23.01
CA PRO A 652 -17.74 11.15 -22.56
C PRO A 652 -16.32 11.61 -22.16
N VAL A 653 -15.98 12.88 -22.41
CA VAL A 653 -14.67 13.41 -22.03
C VAL A 653 -14.42 13.34 -20.51
N ALA A 654 -15.47 13.39 -19.70
CA ALA A 654 -15.38 13.24 -18.25
C ALA A 654 -14.80 11.88 -17.81
N GLU A 655 -15.03 10.85 -18.60
CA GLU A 655 -14.60 9.47 -18.34
C GLU A 655 -13.19 9.17 -18.89
N LEU A 656 -12.62 10.08 -19.69
CA LEU A 656 -11.29 9.86 -20.29
C LEU A 656 -10.16 9.86 -19.24
N PHE A 657 -10.28 10.68 -18.20
CA PHE A 657 -9.17 10.99 -17.30
C PHE A 657 -9.06 10.00 -16.16
N ALA A 658 -7.85 9.51 -15.93
CA ALA A 658 -7.50 8.63 -14.83
C ALA A 658 -6.25 9.09 -14.09
N VAL A 659 -6.12 8.63 -12.86
CA VAL A 659 -4.90 8.81 -12.05
C VAL A 659 -4.37 7.42 -11.73
N GLY A 660 -3.51 6.89 -12.58
CA GLY A 660 -2.96 5.54 -12.45
C GLY A 660 -1.42 5.53 -12.45
N THR A 661 -0.84 4.38 -12.20
CA THR A 661 0.59 4.14 -12.38
C THR A 661 0.91 4.10 -13.87
N GLY A 662 1.72 5.07 -14.31
CA GLY A 662 2.11 5.18 -15.72
C GLY A 662 1.02 5.62 -16.69
N THR A 663 -0.19 5.99 -16.19
CA THR A 663 -1.30 6.41 -17.05
C THR A 663 -1.99 7.68 -16.54
N THR A 664 -2.54 8.46 -17.48
CA THR A 664 -3.35 9.66 -17.22
C THR A 664 -4.76 9.55 -17.78
N THR A 665 -5.04 8.46 -18.48
CA THR A 665 -6.31 8.19 -19.16
C THR A 665 -6.74 6.75 -18.94
N VAL A 666 -7.99 6.45 -19.25
CA VAL A 666 -8.59 5.10 -19.20
C VAL A 666 -8.38 4.30 -20.50
N LEU A 667 -7.52 4.78 -21.38
CA LEU A 667 -7.21 4.10 -22.66
C LEU A 667 -6.45 2.80 -22.40
N GLU A 668 -6.91 1.75 -23.07
CA GLU A 668 -6.27 0.44 -23.02
C GLU A 668 -5.02 0.39 -23.92
N PRO A 669 -4.10 -0.57 -23.69
CA PRO A 669 -2.98 -0.78 -24.59
C PRO A 669 -3.44 -0.96 -26.05
N GLY A 670 -2.89 -0.15 -26.97
CA GLY A 670 -3.29 -0.13 -28.37
C GLY A 670 -4.58 0.65 -28.69
N GLU A 671 -5.30 1.16 -27.71
CA GLU A 671 -6.44 2.05 -27.93
C GLU A 671 -5.94 3.48 -28.24
N ILE A 672 -6.33 4.01 -29.38
CA ILE A 672 -5.85 5.30 -29.93
C ILE A 672 -7.03 6.25 -30.07
N VAL A 673 -6.90 7.49 -29.56
CA VAL A 673 -7.88 8.56 -29.79
C VAL A 673 -7.87 8.94 -31.27
N THR A 674 -9.04 8.94 -31.90
CA THR A 674 -9.21 9.25 -33.33
C THR A 674 -9.82 10.63 -33.58
N ALA A 675 -10.75 11.06 -32.72
CA ALA A 675 -11.37 12.37 -32.79
C ALA A 675 -11.98 12.82 -31.46
N VAL A 676 -12.25 14.12 -31.37
CA VAL A 676 -13.08 14.74 -30.34
C VAL A 676 -14.35 15.27 -30.98
N GLU A 677 -15.49 14.78 -30.54
CA GLU A 677 -16.81 15.16 -31.01
C GLU A 677 -17.44 16.15 -30.03
N ILE A 678 -17.86 17.31 -30.51
CA ILE A 678 -18.35 18.42 -29.67
C ILE A 678 -19.72 18.83 -30.18
N PRO A 679 -20.79 18.64 -29.40
CA PRO A 679 -22.16 19.01 -29.85
C PRO A 679 -22.26 20.50 -30.10
N ALA A 680 -23.26 20.87 -30.94
CA ALA A 680 -23.64 22.27 -31.11
C ALA A 680 -24.13 22.84 -29.76
N PRO A 681 -23.62 23.99 -29.31
CA PRO A 681 -24.05 24.58 -28.05
C PRO A 681 -25.51 25.12 -28.20
N PRO A 682 -26.23 25.21 -27.09
CA PRO A 682 -27.57 25.84 -27.11
C PRO A 682 -27.52 27.25 -27.72
N ALA A 683 -28.52 27.58 -28.56
CA ALA A 683 -28.61 28.90 -29.18
C ALA A 683 -28.59 30.00 -28.11
N GLY A 684 -27.82 31.06 -28.33
CA GLY A 684 -27.65 32.19 -27.36
C GLY A 684 -26.88 31.83 -26.11
N SER A 685 -26.16 30.71 -26.07
CA SER A 685 -25.29 30.39 -24.95
C SER A 685 -24.11 31.36 -24.84
N LEU A 686 -23.86 31.84 -23.62
CA LEU A 686 -22.74 32.71 -23.27
C LEU A 686 -21.58 31.86 -22.74
N GLN A 687 -20.48 31.85 -23.47
CA GLN A 687 -19.37 30.96 -23.25
C GLN A 687 -18.09 31.71 -22.91
N ALA A 688 -17.32 31.27 -21.94
CA ALA A 688 -16.05 31.90 -21.61
C ALA A 688 -15.05 30.90 -21.00
N TYR A 689 -13.75 31.09 -21.30
CA TYR A 689 -12.65 30.42 -20.65
C TYR A 689 -11.72 31.44 -19.99
N ARG A 690 -11.43 31.22 -18.70
CA ARG A 690 -10.49 32.05 -17.92
C ARG A 690 -9.34 31.22 -17.42
N LYS A 691 -8.10 31.73 -17.55
CA LYS A 691 -6.88 31.07 -17.14
C LYS A 691 -6.02 31.97 -16.26
N SER A 692 -5.75 31.53 -15.03
CA SER A 692 -4.67 32.10 -14.22
C SER A 692 -3.36 31.38 -14.52
N ARG A 693 -2.30 32.13 -14.70
CA ARG A 693 -0.95 31.64 -14.98
C ARG A 693 0.09 32.58 -14.35
N VAL A 694 1.28 32.08 -14.07
CA VAL A 694 2.36 32.89 -13.48
C VAL A 694 2.99 33.83 -14.52
N ARG A 695 3.18 33.35 -15.75
CA ARG A 695 3.76 34.10 -16.87
C ARG A 695 2.72 34.27 -17.99
N ASN A 696 2.83 35.38 -18.74
CA ASN A 696 1.86 35.64 -19.82
C ASN A 696 2.03 34.74 -21.07
N SER A 697 3.11 33.98 -21.16
CA SER A 697 3.37 33.03 -22.25
C SER A 697 4.10 31.82 -21.71
N ILE A 698 3.98 30.67 -22.43
CA ILE A 698 4.65 29.40 -22.12
C ILE A 698 4.38 28.97 -20.68
N ASP A 699 3.11 28.94 -20.27
CA ASP A 699 2.77 28.55 -18.91
C ASP A 699 1.51 27.70 -18.85
N PHE A 700 1.52 26.77 -17.88
CA PHE A 700 0.38 25.92 -17.54
C PHE A 700 -0.62 26.69 -16.69
N PRO A 701 -1.90 26.27 -16.66
CA PRO A 701 -2.86 26.92 -15.78
C PRO A 701 -2.49 26.65 -14.30
N VAL A 702 -2.52 27.72 -13.50
CA VAL A 702 -2.60 27.62 -12.04
C VAL A 702 -4.03 27.22 -11.66
N VAL A 703 -5.00 27.87 -12.32
CA VAL A 703 -6.43 27.55 -12.31
C VAL A 703 -6.99 27.91 -13.68
N GLY A 704 -7.80 27.04 -14.26
CA GLY A 704 -8.65 27.30 -15.40
C GLY A 704 -10.13 27.21 -15.02
N VAL A 705 -10.98 28.10 -15.52
CA VAL A 705 -12.43 28.03 -15.34
C VAL A 705 -13.11 28.19 -16.70
N ALA A 706 -13.88 27.17 -17.05
CA ALA A 706 -14.72 27.16 -18.24
C ALA A 706 -16.20 27.34 -17.86
N THR A 707 -16.92 28.19 -18.54
CA THR A 707 -18.35 28.46 -18.26
C THR A 707 -19.17 28.49 -19.53
N MET A 708 -20.41 27.97 -19.46
CA MET A 708 -21.44 28.14 -20.49
C MET A 708 -22.78 28.36 -19.80
N PHE A 709 -23.41 29.49 -20.09
CA PHE A 709 -24.68 29.90 -19.50
C PHE A 709 -25.70 30.13 -20.58
N THR A 710 -26.97 29.79 -20.31
CA THR A 710 -28.13 30.19 -21.12
C THR A 710 -29.12 30.93 -20.23
N LEU A 711 -29.59 32.08 -20.68
CA LEU A 711 -30.57 32.89 -19.97
C LEU A 711 -31.85 33.07 -20.81
N ASP A 712 -32.99 33.10 -20.13
CA ASP A 712 -34.28 33.52 -20.69
C ASP A 712 -34.88 34.57 -19.76
N GLY A 713 -35.31 35.69 -20.33
CA GLY A 713 -35.79 36.83 -19.53
C GLY A 713 -34.79 37.33 -18.45
N GLY A 714 -33.48 37.09 -18.65
CA GLY A 714 -32.42 37.47 -17.70
C GLY A 714 -32.29 36.48 -16.54
N VAL A 715 -32.87 35.28 -16.63
CA VAL A 715 -32.80 34.23 -15.62
C VAL A 715 -32.00 33.04 -16.19
N PHE A 716 -31.10 32.45 -15.42
CA PHE A 716 -30.36 31.24 -15.83
C PHE A 716 -31.32 30.06 -16.07
N THR A 717 -31.36 29.57 -17.30
CA THR A 717 -32.09 28.35 -17.70
C THR A 717 -31.16 27.16 -17.82
N SER A 718 -29.86 27.40 -18.04
CA SER A 718 -28.83 26.41 -18.01
C SER A 718 -27.51 27.02 -17.53
N ALA A 719 -26.77 26.31 -16.72
CA ALA A 719 -25.43 26.69 -16.26
C ALA A 719 -24.51 25.47 -16.28
N ARG A 720 -23.32 25.65 -16.84
CA ARG A 720 -22.24 24.68 -16.82
C ARG A 720 -20.95 25.35 -16.43
N VAL A 721 -20.26 24.79 -15.44
CA VAL A 721 -19.02 25.33 -14.89
C VAL A 721 -18.02 24.21 -14.66
N ALA A 722 -16.83 24.31 -15.24
CA ALA A 722 -15.79 23.33 -15.02
C ALA A 722 -14.47 23.99 -14.60
N LEU A 723 -13.77 23.30 -13.70
CA LEU A 723 -12.50 23.72 -13.14
C LEU A 723 -11.35 22.89 -13.72
N GLY A 724 -10.29 23.53 -14.19
CA GLY A 724 -9.05 22.93 -14.64
C GLY A 724 -7.89 23.27 -13.71
N ALA A 725 -6.90 22.39 -13.62
CA ALA A 725 -5.72 22.50 -12.77
C ALA A 725 -6.03 22.72 -11.27
N ALA A 726 -7.24 22.45 -10.83
CA ALA A 726 -7.68 22.58 -9.44
C ALA A 726 -7.84 21.22 -8.72
N ALA A 727 -8.10 20.16 -9.47
CA ALA A 727 -8.28 18.79 -8.99
C ALA A 727 -7.38 17.79 -9.77
N PRO A 728 -7.22 16.55 -9.31
CA PRO A 728 -6.42 15.54 -10.02
C PRO A 728 -6.92 15.24 -11.43
N THR A 729 -8.23 15.33 -11.64
CA THR A 729 -8.91 15.31 -12.95
C THR A 729 -9.71 16.59 -13.13
N PRO A 730 -10.09 16.98 -14.36
CA PRO A 730 -10.97 18.14 -14.59
C PRO A 730 -12.31 17.93 -13.85
N LEU A 731 -12.82 19.00 -13.22
CA LEU A 731 -13.95 18.91 -12.28
C LEU A 731 -15.13 19.79 -12.72
N ARG A 732 -16.34 19.21 -12.77
CA ARG A 732 -17.61 19.98 -12.90
C ARG A 732 -17.99 20.56 -11.53
N ALA A 733 -18.33 21.82 -11.48
CA ALA A 733 -18.82 22.50 -10.27
C ALA A 733 -20.36 22.40 -10.17
N THR A 734 -20.89 21.19 -10.03
CA THR A 734 -22.32 20.90 -10.10
C THR A 734 -23.15 21.68 -9.07
N ALA A 735 -22.63 21.89 -7.85
CA ALA A 735 -23.31 22.72 -6.85
C ALA A 735 -23.50 24.16 -7.29
N VAL A 736 -22.57 24.71 -8.09
CA VAL A 736 -22.71 26.04 -8.70
C VAL A 736 -23.77 26.03 -9.79
N GLU A 737 -23.74 25.00 -10.64
CA GLU A 737 -24.68 24.85 -11.75
C GLU A 737 -26.13 24.76 -11.26
N GLU A 738 -26.39 23.89 -10.28
CA GLU A 738 -27.67 23.74 -9.62
C GLU A 738 -28.17 25.01 -8.94
N TYR A 739 -27.25 25.70 -8.24
CA TYR A 739 -27.59 26.95 -7.54
C TYR A 739 -28.01 28.06 -8.49
N LEU A 740 -27.38 28.19 -9.66
CA LEU A 740 -27.68 29.25 -10.62
C LEU A 740 -29.05 29.13 -11.28
N LEU A 741 -29.57 27.93 -11.44
CA LEU A 741 -30.84 27.68 -12.14
C LEU A 741 -32.00 28.46 -11.49
N GLY A 742 -32.80 29.17 -12.36
CA GLY A 742 -33.94 29.98 -11.94
C GLY A 742 -33.56 31.31 -11.25
N ARG A 743 -32.27 31.68 -11.21
CA ARG A 743 -31.83 32.96 -10.61
C ARG A 743 -31.39 33.96 -11.68
N LYS A 744 -31.47 35.23 -11.32
CA LYS A 744 -30.89 36.32 -12.12
C LYS A 744 -29.45 36.55 -11.71
N PRO A 745 -28.54 36.83 -12.69
CA PRO A 745 -27.22 37.26 -12.35
C PRO A 745 -27.24 38.57 -11.49
N SER A 746 -26.55 38.51 -10.35
CA SER A 746 -26.37 39.64 -9.45
C SER A 746 -25.10 39.47 -8.65
N GLU A 747 -24.63 40.53 -8.00
CA GLU A 747 -23.45 40.44 -7.11
C GLU A 747 -23.64 39.42 -6.00
N GLU A 748 -24.83 39.36 -5.39
CA GLU A 748 -25.17 38.38 -4.33
C GLU A 748 -25.14 36.95 -4.85
N VAL A 749 -25.79 36.68 -6.01
CA VAL A 749 -25.81 35.37 -6.65
C VAL A 749 -24.41 34.92 -7.03
N ALA A 750 -23.58 35.84 -7.54
CA ALA A 750 -22.22 35.54 -7.94
C ALA A 750 -21.32 35.22 -6.73
N GLU A 751 -21.51 35.88 -5.59
CA GLU A 751 -20.71 35.63 -4.37
C GLU A 751 -21.06 34.25 -3.73
N VAL A 752 -22.35 33.89 -3.69
CA VAL A 752 -22.77 32.57 -3.21
C VAL A 752 -22.26 31.47 -4.13
N ALA A 753 -22.43 31.62 -5.45
CA ALA A 753 -21.93 30.67 -6.44
C ALA A 753 -20.39 30.48 -6.34
N ALA A 754 -19.65 31.59 -6.19
CA ALA A 754 -18.21 31.54 -6.01
C ALA A 754 -17.80 30.77 -4.73
N SER A 755 -18.58 30.91 -3.67
CA SER A 755 -18.35 30.18 -2.42
C SER A 755 -18.65 28.68 -2.56
N LEU A 756 -19.73 28.32 -3.27
CA LEU A 756 -20.09 26.95 -3.58
C LEU A 756 -19.02 26.26 -4.46
N ALA A 757 -18.38 26.97 -5.38
CA ALA A 757 -17.33 26.43 -6.23
C ALA A 757 -16.12 25.87 -5.45
N VAL A 758 -15.96 26.27 -4.21
CA VAL A 758 -14.83 25.86 -3.34
C VAL A 758 -15.28 25.25 -2.02
N ALA A 759 -16.57 24.96 -1.86
CA ALA A 759 -17.11 24.48 -0.58
C ALA A 759 -16.50 23.15 -0.11
N CYS A 760 -16.21 22.22 -1.03
CA CYS A 760 -15.59 20.93 -0.74
C CYS A 760 -14.05 20.96 -0.89
N ALA A 761 -13.44 22.16 -0.98
CA ALA A 761 -12.00 22.22 -1.21
C ALA A 761 -11.19 21.92 0.06
N GLN A 762 -10.08 21.25 -0.12
CA GLN A 762 -9.13 20.82 0.92
C GLN A 762 -7.70 21.23 0.51
N PRO A 763 -7.35 22.50 0.65
CA PRO A 763 -6.05 22.99 0.23
C PRO A 763 -4.93 22.43 1.11
N LEU A 764 -3.78 22.21 0.51
CA LEU A 764 -2.52 21.95 1.19
C LEU A 764 -1.88 23.28 1.64
N ALA A 765 -0.80 23.18 2.42
CA ALA A 765 -0.16 24.33 3.05
C ALA A 765 0.26 25.45 2.05
N GLY A 766 0.65 25.09 0.82
CA GLY A 766 1.16 26.04 -0.18
C GLY A 766 0.17 26.47 -1.26
N ASN A 767 -1.06 25.90 -1.33
CA ASN A 767 -1.94 26.11 -2.49
C ASN A 767 -3.31 26.73 -2.19
N ALA A 768 -3.58 27.14 -0.95
CA ALA A 768 -4.85 27.76 -0.55
C ALA A 768 -5.22 29.03 -1.37
N PHE A 769 -4.23 29.75 -1.90
CA PHE A 769 -4.46 30.92 -2.76
C PHE A 769 -5.27 30.60 -4.03
N LYS A 770 -5.23 29.35 -4.52
CA LYS A 770 -6.01 28.90 -5.69
C LYS A 770 -7.51 29.04 -5.47
N LEU A 771 -7.98 28.89 -4.23
CA LEU A 771 -9.39 29.05 -3.88
C LEU A 771 -9.91 30.46 -4.21
N GLN A 772 -9.10 31.47 -3.94
CA GLN A 772 -9.47 32.86 -4.26
C GLN A 772 -9.53 33.09 -5.77
N ILE A 773 -8.65 32.43 -6.54
CA ILE A 773 -8.66 32.52 -8.00
C ILE A 773 -9.92 31.84 -8.58
N VAL A 774 -10.28 30.67 -8.06
CA VAL A 774 -11.53 29.96 -8.47
C VAL A 774 -12.73 30.85 -8.17
N ARG A 775 -12.83 31.39 -6.95
CA ARG A 775 -13.95 32.28 -6.56
C ARG A 775 -14.04 33.50 -7.47
N ALA A 776 -12.91 34.18 -7.71
CA ALA A 776 -12.87 35.38 -8.56
C ALA A 776 -13.34 35.03 -9.99
N PHE A 777 -12.85 33.97 -10.60
CA PHE A 777 -13.20 33.60 -11.97
C PHE A 777 -14.67 33.18 -12.13
N VAL A 778 -15.22 32.44 -11.16
CA VAL A 778 -16.65 32.08 -11.16
C VAL A 778 -17.51 33.35 -10.98
N LYS A 779 -17.17 34.23 -10.03
CA LYS A 779 -17.86 35.48 -9.80
C LYS A 779 -17.86 36.36 -11.04
N GLU A 780 -16.69 36.58 -11.63
CA GLU A 780 -16.54 37.41 -12.84
C GLU A 780 -17.31 36.84 -14.04
N ALA A 781 -17.35 35.50 -14.19
CA ALA A 781 -18.10 34.86 -15.27
C ALA A 781 -19.61 35.11 -15.13
N ILE A 782 -20.15 35.10 -13.91
CA ILE A 782 -21.57 35.39 -13.63
C ILE A 782 -21.89 36.86 -13.81
N LEU A 783 -21.02 37.75 -13.35
CA LEU A 783 -21.24 39.20 -13.48
C LEU A 783 -21.13 39.65 -14.94
N ALA A 784 -20.27 39.04 -15.74
CA ALA A 784 -20.13 39.37 -17.16
C ALA A 784 -21.41 39.12 -17.98
N VAL A 785 -22.32 38.24 -17.52
CA VAL A 785 -23.61 38.00 -18.16
C VAL A 785 -24.77 38.79 -17.52
N ALA A 786 -24.47 39.57 -16.47
CA ALA A 786 -25.42 40.50 -15.83
C ALA A 786 -25.46 41.89 -16.54
N GLU A 787 -24.34 42.27 -17.17
CA GLU A 787 -24.26 43.50 -17.92
C GLU A 787 -24.91 43.34 -19.30
N PRO A 788 -25.79 44.25 -19.78
CA PRO A 788 -26.27 44.19 -21.16
C PRO A 788 -25.08 44.44 -22.09
N ALA A 789 -24.87 43.56 -23.09
CA ALA A 789 -23.84 43.64 -24.10
C ALA A 789 -23.93 44.88 -24.93
#